data_7f0133aa9b59cf6cdf04a9ce6f7c956d
#
_entry.id   7f0133aa9b59cf6cdf04a9ce6f7c956d
#
_cell.length_a   1.000
_cell.length_b   1.000
_cell.length_c   1.000
_cell.angle_alpha   90.00
_cell.angle_beta   90.00
_cell.angle_gamma   90.00
#
_symmetry.space_group_name_H-M   'P 1'
#
loop_
_entity.id
_entity.type
_entity.pdbx_description
1 polymer ?
#
loop_
_entity_poly.entity_id
_entity_poly.type
_entity_poly.pdbx_seq_one_letter_code
_entity_poly.pdbx_strand_id
1 'polypeptide(L)'
;MSVTVKMSGTRSRGTFDELERYWDSLPAEEDSAATLTELPEKNYTTYQWPLPLGDTAVLALKTDFDRVSRFVRIDRRTGEERRVCYTGQVSTRPSLNGGRVWWTEYRRSKLFEQRVNSQLCYMDLSDGVPRSVAGRRRALFPVETPDELGWVEYNPDGRYTVVVRRGSEPERRLSTPDRAEVHGLAWDDLTVAWYVLITDDSGMWIGRIDSEGVHPITEGAYITLSNLRAADGKLYYGSIASGKDEAHCYDLMARREYRITTSAYGSFSPAPADGRVLLTTYDRRGYRVTEQAADSALVPVTPSRLPVNLVNPPRKRWDVVNLDTVRFEAADSRMQRDSFRTKRYRKVPNLVNVHSWMPLAFNPFAAVDEHVIDLNLGFTLLSQNLLSNTEAYASYGWNRNEGSLVNLGVRYFGLGVRFDLDASYGGNQLFYSLGQYNQQTGKYEYQSRPAPDKYYSVGLSATLPLYFQQGYHTRQLSVSTGWNYSNGMVANMREIEWGQGGLISNIQHIGFSRGLHKLSFGVGFSDQVRMSHRDIAPRWGYTLSTNYTFNPANSHFSDLISFYGQAYLPGFVRHNSVKVAATYQTSLGGYKYPSGYSPLSYRSTRLIPRGFTSADILSNNYTAVSLDYQLPVWCPEGGIGSVVYIKRIRLNAGGDYAQFRDAGHDVWRRIWSVGGDLVVDFNAFRQPASATSTFKLSCYKPSKGSMWFAASVGLPF
;
A
#
# COMPACT_ATOMS: atom_id res chain seq x y z
N MET A 1 23.22 -0.46 11.71
CA MET A 1 24.62 -0.24 11.29
C MET A 1 24.65 -0.29 9.78
N SER A 2 24.86 0.81 9.09
CA SER A 2 25.00 0.81 7.63
C SER A 2 26.48 0.57 7.29
N VAL A 3 26.77 -0.54 6.62
CA VAL A 3 28.13 -0.81 6.12
C VAL A 3 28.22 -0.20 4.73
N THR A 4 28.93 0.90 4.60
CA THR A 4 29.25 1.49 3.30
C THR A 4 30.52 0.81 2.77
N VAL A 5 30.38 -0.11 1.83
CA VAL A 5 31.51 -0.71 1.12
C VAL A 5 31.98 0.26 0.04
N LYS A 6 33.07 0.99 0.28
CA LYS A 6 33.79 1.72 -0.77
C LYS A 6 34.64 0.72 -1.55
N MET A 7 34.21 0.32 -2.73
CA MET A 7 35.02 -0.43 -3.65
C MET A 7 36.01 0.50 -4.35
N SER A 8 37.30 0.32 -4.11
CA SER A 8 38.35 1.01 -4.89
C SER A 8 38.51 0.30 -6.25
N GLY A 9 38.34 1.07 -7.33
CA GLY A 9 38.04 0.58 -8.67
C GLY A 9 39.04 -0.31 -9.39
N THR A 10 40.23 -0.60 -8.84
CA THR A 10 41.22 -1.47 -9.49
C THR A 10 41.22 -2.92 -9.00
N ARG A 11 40.70 -3.17 -7.78
CA ARG A 11 40.64 -4.55 -7.24
C ARG A 11 39.29 -5.24 -7.49
N SER A 12 38.23 -4.48 -7.66
CA SER A 12 36.92 -5.02 -8.02
C SER A 12 36.92 -5.62 -9.43
N ARG A 13 37.63 -5.03 -10.38
CA ARG A 13 37.75 -5.58 -11.75
C ARG A 13 38.37 -6.99 -11.77
N GLY A 14 39.50 -7.21 -11.11
CA GLY A 14 40.12 -8.53 -11.08
C GLY A 14 39.23 -9.61 -10.47
N THR A 15 38.47 -9.29 -9.45
CA THR A 15 37.50 -10.22 -8.82
C THR A 15 36.33 -10.52 -9.75
N PHE A 16 35.80 -9.51 -10.44
CA PHE A 16 34.76 -9.71 -11.43
C PHE A 16 35.22 -10.48 -12.64
N ASP A 17 36.43 -10.19 -13.17
CA ASP A 17 37.03 -10.92 -14.28
C ASP A 17 37.29 -12.40 -13.94
N GLU A 18 37.58 -12.71 -12.66
CA GLU A 18 37.74 -14.07 -12.18
C GLU A 18 36.44 -14.82 -12.05
N LEU A 19 35.38 -14.14 -11.56
CA LEU A 19 34.03 -14.69 -11.52
C LEU A 19 33.44 -14.87 -12.93
N GLU A 20 33.66 -13.92 -13.83
CA GLU A 20 33.21 -14.00 -15.23
C GLU A 20 33.90 -15.21 -15.91
N ARG A 21 35.21 -15.38 -15.76
CA ARG A 21 35.89 -16.56 -16.25
C ARG A 21 35.40 -17.87 -15.63
N TYR A 22 35.03 -17.85 -14.35
CA TYR A 22 34.42 -19.01 -13.70
C TYR A 22 33.07 -19.32 -14.30
N TRP A 23 32.17 -18.30 -14.45
CA TRP A 23 30.86 -18.51 -15.05
C TRP A 23 30.97 -18.96 -16.51
N ASP A 24 31.87 -18.39 -17.28
CA ASP A 24 32.14 -18.81 -18.68
C ASP A 24 32.67 -20.22 -18.77
N SER A 25 33.36 -20.71 -17.72
CA SER A 25 33.89 -22.09 -17.66
C SER A 25 32.81 -23.13 -17.29
N LEU A 26 31.68 -22.69 -16.76
CA LEU A 26 30.60 -23.62 -16.44
C LEU A 26 29.94 -24.11 -17.74
N PRO A 27 29.62 -25.41 -17.84
CA PRO A 27 28.89 -25.92 -18.98
C PRO A 27 27.53 -25.19 -19.07
N ALA A 28 27.17 -24.77 -20.28
CA ALA A 28 25.84 -24.23 -20.54
C ALA A 28 24.81 -25.35 -20.31
N GLU A 29 24.01 -25.21 -19.25
CA GLU A 29 22.93 -26.13 -18.96
C GLU A 29 21.67 -25.68 -19.67
N GLU A 30 21.02 -26.60 -20.34
CA GLU A 30 19.70 -26.37 -20.95
C GLU A 30 18.58 -26.80 -19.98
N ASP A 31 17.40 -26.23 -20.20
CA ASP A 31 16.22 -26.61 -19.41
C ASP A 31 15.84 -28.05 -19.71
N SER A 32 15.92 -28.94 -18.70
CA SER A 32 15.52 -30.35 -18.83
C SER A 32 13.99 -30.55 -18.90
N ALA A 33 13.21 -29.57 -18.44
CA ALA A 33 11.78 -29.65 -18.32
C ALA A 33 11.06 -29.10 -19.56
N ALA A 34 10.04 -29.82 -20.03
CA ALA A 34 9.19 -29.39 -21.13
C ALA A 34 8.30 -28.20 -20.74
N THR A 35 8.16 -27.23 -21.62
CA THR A 35 7.34 -26.01 -21.36
C THR A 35 5.85 -26.29 -21.57
N LEU A 36 5.03 -25.94 -20.57
CA LEU A 36 3.56 -25.99 -20.66
C LEU A 36 2.93 -24.62 -20.96
N THR A 37 3.59 -23.52 -20.61
CA THR A 37 3.07 -22.17 -20.84
C THR A 37 4.07 -21.31 -21.58
N GLU A 38 3.60 -20.57 -22.59
CA GLU A 38 4.40 -19.58 -23.27
C GLU A 38 4.31 -18.22 -22.58
N LEU A 39 5.44 -17.51 -22.51
CA LEU A 39 5.50 -16.15 -21.95
C LEU A 39 5.39 -15.11 -23.07
N PRO A 40 4.52 -14.10 -22.92
CA PRO A 40 4.41 -12.99 -23.88
C PRO A 40 5.72 -12.20 -23.96
N GLU A 41 6.12 -11.76 -25.15
CA GLU A 41 7.36 -11.01 -25.35
C GLU A 41 7.39 -9.64 -24.63
N LYS A 42 6.24 -8.98 -24.54
CA LYS A 42 6.13 -7.59 -24.05
C LYS A 42 5.47 -7.45 -22.68
N ASN A 43 5.29 -8.54 -21.96
CA ASN A 43 4.57 -8.50 -20.69
C ASN A 43 5.21 -9.48 -19.71
N TYR A 44 5.92 -8.95 -18.71
CA TYR A 44 6.51 -9.79 -17.67
C TYR A 44 5.40 -10.59 -16.97
N THR A 45 5.50 -11.91 -17.02
CA THR A 45 4.48 -12.81 -16.51
C THR A 45 5.10 -13.81 -15.54
N THR A 46 4.47 -13.98 -14.39
CA THR A 46 4.90 -14.90 -13.35
C THR A 46 3.82 -15.93 -13.10
N TYR A 47 4.16 -17.20 -13.28
CA TYR A 47 3.41 -18.34 -12.75
C TYR A 47 4.11 -18.84 -11.51
N GLN A 48 3.37 -19.10 -10.45
CA GLN A 48 3.90 -19.60 -9.18
C GLN A 48 3.08 -20.80 -8.72
N TRP A 49 3.77 -21.71 -8.02
CA TRP A 49 3.17 -22.82 -7.31
C TRP A 49 2.21 -23.64 -8.17
N PRO A 50 2.71 -24.28 -9.24
CA PRO A 50 1.86 -25.16 -10.04
C PRO A 50 1.31 -26.28 -9.16
N LEU A 51 0.02 -26.60 -9.37
CA LEU A 51 -0.71 -27.64 -8.66
C LEU A 51 -1.27 -28.59 -9.70
N PRO A 52 -1.01 -29.90 -9.61
CA PRO A 52 -1.56 -30.88 -10.54
C PRO A 52 -3.08 -30.96 -10.37
N LEU A 53 -3.81 -30.94 -11.48
CA LEU A 53 -5.25 -31.04 -11.52
C LEU A 53 -5.65 -32.23 -12.42
N GLY A 54 -5.40 -33.44 -11.91
CA GLY A 54 -5.46 -34.67 -12.69
C GLY A 54 -4.47 -34.66 -13.85
N ASP A 55 -4.65 -35.55 -14.81
CA ASP A 55 -3.76 -35.73 -15.97
C ASP A 55 -3.90 -34.66 -17.05
N THR A 56 -4.96 -33.85 -17.02
CA THR A 56 -5.33 -32.96 -18.14
C THR A 56 -5.03 -31.50 -17.90
N ALA A 57 -4.84 -31.09 -16.65
CA ALA A 57 -4.71 -29.65 -16.35
C ALA A 57 -3.74 -29.37 -15.19
N VAL A 58 -3.30 -28.14 -15.12
CA VAL A 58 -2.51 -27.56 -14.02
C VAL A 58 -3.20 -26.31 -13.53
N LEU A 59 -3.27 -26.13 -12.22
CA LEU A 59 -3.66 -24.87 -11.60
C LEU A 59 -2.40 -24.13 -11.18
N ALA A 60 -2.29 -22.83 -11.48
CA ALA A 60 -1.18 -22.02 -11.05
C ALA A 60 -1.63 -20.62 -10.62
N LEU A 61 -0.90 -20.00 -9.71
CA LEU A 61 -1.07 -18.59 -9.40
C LEU A 61 -0.34 -17.76 -10.47
N LYS A 62 -1.09 -16.94 -11.22
CA LYS A 62 -0.55 -16.08 -12.26
C LYS A 62 -0.63 -14.62 -11.88
N THR A 63 0.47 -13.91 -12.11
CA THR A 63 0.55 -12.44 -11.97
C THR A 63 1.23 -11.88 -13.23
N ASP A 64 0.67 -10.80 -13.77
CA ASP A 64 1.25 -10.07 -14.91
C ASP A 64 0.97 -8.56 -14.77
N PHE A 65 1.49 -7.75 -15.67
CA PHE A 65 1.27 -6.31 -15.65
C PHE A 65 -0.16 -5.90 -15.99
N ASP A 66 -0.91 -6.76 -16.67
CA ASP A 66 -2.25 -6.46 -17.17
C ASP A 66 -3.36 -6.85 -16.19
N ARG A 67 -3.09 -7.77 -15.26
CA ARG A 67 -4.09 -8.27 -14.32
C ARG A 67 -3.47 -8.57 -12.96
N VAL A 68 -4.26 -8.42 -11.91
CA VAL A 68 -3.87 -8.80 -10.55
C VAL A 68 -3.73 -10.32 -10.39
N SER A 69 -3.13 -10.73 -9.27
CA SER A 69 -2.92 -12.14 -8.93
C SER A 69 -4.23 -12.93 -9.01
N ARG A 70 -4.17 -14.08 -9.65
CA ARG A 70 -5.30 -14.94 -9.92
C ARG A 70 -4.90 -16.41 -10.07
N PHE A 71 -5.74 -17.32 -9.66
CA PHE A 71 -5.60 -18.71 -10.07
C PHE A 71 -6.05 -18.90 -11.50
N VAL A 72 -5.24 -19.59 -12.30
CA VAL A 72 -5.53 -19.98 -13.68
C VAL A 72 -5.45 -21.49 -13.81
N ARG A 73 -6.40 -22.07 -14.52
CA ARG A 73 -6.35 -23.45 -14.98
C ARG A 73 -5.74 -23.48 -16.37
N ILE A 74 -4.72 -24.29 -16.54
CA ILE A 74 -3.93 -24.44 -17.78
C ILE A 74 -4.20 -25.85 -18.29
N ASP A 75 -4.67 -25.99 -19.51
CA ASP A 75 -4.78 -27.29 -20.19
C ASP A 75 -3.38 -27.76 -20.58
N ARG A 76 -2.99 -28.97 -20.15
CA ARG A 76 -1.63 -29.48 -20.36
C ARG A 76 -1.32 -29.76 -21.83
N ARG A 77 -2.30 -30.09 -22.65
CA ARG A 77 -2.12 -30.44 -24.05
C ARG A 77 -2.08 -29.23 -24.95
N THR A 78 -2.94 -28.25 -24.69
CA THR A 78 -3.12 -27.08 -25.58
C THR A 78 -2.43 -25.83 -25.04
N GLY A 79 -2.08 -25.76 -23.76
CA GLY A 79 -1.61 -24.54 -23.09
C GLY A 79 -2.70 -23.49 -22.87
N GLU A 80 -3.99 -23.80 -23.23
CA GLU A 80 -5.09 -22.84 -23.05
C GLU A 80 -5.31 -22.53 -21.58
N GLU A 81 -5.44 -21.23 -21.28
CA GLU A 81 -5.64 -20.76 -19.92
C GLU A 81 -7.04 -20.24 -19.67
N ARG A 82 -7.62 -20.65 -18.54
CA ARG A 82 -8.88 -20.11 -18.04
C ARG A 82 -8.69 -19.59 -16.62
N ARG A 83 -9.10 -18.34 -16.37
CA ARG A 83 -9.11 -17.77 -15.03
C ARG A 83 -10.15 -18.49 -14.18
N VAL A 84 -9.74 -18.94 -13.00
CA VAL A 84 -10.63 -19.53 -11.97
C VAL A 84 -11.13 -18.40 -11.07
N CYS A 85 -10.24 -17.71 -10.35
CA CYS A 85 -10.63 -16.60 -9.47
C CYS A 85 -9.49 -15.59 -9.30
N TYR A 86 -9.83 -14.36 -8.88
CA TYR A 86 -8.86 -13.41 -8.37
C TYR A 86 -8.56 -13.68 -6.89
N THR A 87 -7.33 -13.41 -6.48
CA THR A 87 -6.86 -13.58 -5.10
C THR A 87 -6.44 -12.25 -4.48
N GLY A 88 -6.35 -12.23 -3.15
CA GLY A 88 -5.58 -11.22 -2.45
C GLY A 88 -4.08 -11.43 -2.64
N GLN A 89 -3.29 -10.93 -1.70
CA GLN A 89 -1.85 -11.20 -1.67
C GLN A 89 -1.62 -12.56 -1.01
N VAL A 90 -1.40 -13.60 -1.82
CA VAL A 90 -1.09 -14.94 -1.34
C VAL A 90 0.24 -14.92 -0.60
N SER A 91 0.28 -15.46 0.62
CA SER A 91 1.44 -15.35 1.50
C SER A 91 2.32 -16.60 1.50
N THR A 92 1.73 -17.77 1.34
CA THR A 92 2.45 -19.05 1.32
C THR A 92 1.95 -19.94 0.20
N ARG A 93 2.71 -20.96 -0.10
CA ARG A 93 2.40 -21.96 -1.12
C ARG A 93 0.99 -22.53 -0.92
N PRO A 94 0.15 -22.54 -1.94
CA PRO A 94 -1.16 -23.20 -1.89
C PRO A 94 -1.04 -24.73 -1.95
N SER A 95 -2.08 -25.41 -1.52
CA SER A 95 -2.26 -26.87 -1.70
C SER A 95 -3.60 -27.17 -2.38
N LEU A 96 -3.67 -28.34 -3.01
CA LEU A 96 -4.86 -28.85 -3.69
C LEU A 96 -5.09 -30.28 -3.25
N ASN A 97 -6.29 -30.58 -2.80
CA ASN A 97 -6.77 -31.93 -2.56
C ASN A 97 -8.27 -32.02 -2.85
N GLY A 98 -8.74 -33.12 -3.40
CA GLY A 98 -10.17 -33.42 -3.60
C GLY A 98 -10.95 -32.33 -4.37
N GLY A 99 -10.30 -31.56 -5.24
CA GLY A 99 -10.93 -30.43 -5.95
C GLY A 99 -11.06 -29.15 -5.14
N ARG A 100 -10.46 -29.08 -3.97
CA ARG A 100 -10.38 -27.89 -3.11
C ARG A 100 -8.98 -27.34 -3.07
N VAL A 101 -8.84 -26.02 -3.26
CA VAL A 101 -7.58 -25.28 -3.17
C VAL A 101 -7.55 -24.52 -1.85
N TRP A 102 -6.46 -24.71 -1.10
CA TRP A 102 -6.19 -23.99 0.14
C TRP A 102 -5.01 -23.06 -0.06
N TRP A 103 -5.09 -21.83 0.51
CA TRP A 103 -3.99 -20.87 0.54
C TRP A 103 -4.11 -19.92 1.71
N THR A 104 -3.12 -19.09 1.91
CA THR A 104 -3.15 -18.02 2.90
C THR A 104 -2.95 -16.67 2.22
N GLU A 105 -3.64 -15.64 2.71
CA GLU A 105 -3.55 -14.28 2.21
C GLU A 105 -3.11 -13.32 3.32
N TYR A 106 -2.21 -12.41 3.00
CA TYR A 106 -1.95 -11.29 3.88
C TYR A 106 -3.16 -10.38 3.96
N ARG A 107 -3.59 -10.10 5.18
CA ARG A 107 -4.70 -9.20 5.46
C ARG A 107 -4.31 -8.20 6.52
N ARG A 108 -4.62 -6.93 6.26
CA ARG A 108 -4.48 -5.86 7.22
C ARG A 108 -5.48 -6.05 8.37
N SER A 109 -5.08 -5.68 9.58
CA SER A 109 -5.99 -5.63 10.72
C SER A 109 -7.11 -4.63 10.47
N LYS A 110 -8.30 -4.87 11.04
CA LYS A 110 -9.45 -3.96 10.91
C LYS A 110 -9.19 -2.56 11.49
N LEU A 111 -8.36 -2.47 12.53
CA LEU A 111 -8.12 -1.24 13.29
C LEU A 111 -6.69 -0.72 13.18
N PHE A 112 -5.70 -1.61 13.09
CA PHE A 112 -4.29 -1.23 13.13
C PHE A 112 -3.66 -1.42 11.77
N GLU A 113 -3.37 -0.33 11.10
CA GLU A 113 -2.88 -0.31 9.74
C GLU A 113 -1.59 -1.12 9.54
N GLN A 114 -0.65 -0.99 10.47
CA GLN A 114 0.65 -1.67 10.40
C GLN A 114 0.60 -3.15 10.80
N ARG A 115 -0.53 -3.61 11.34
CA ARG A 115 -0.69 -5.00 11.72
C ARG A 115 -1.26 -5.83 10.58
N VAL A 116 -0.43 -6.67 10.01
CA VAL A 116 -0.80 -7.62 8.96
C VAL A 116 -0.82 -9.04 9.51
N ASN A 117 -1.79 -9.83 9.14
CA ASN A 117 -1.92 -11.24 9.49
C ASN A 117 -2.12 -12.06 8.21
N SER A 118 -1.76 -13.35 8.25
CA SER A 118 -2.09 -14.30 7.19
C SER A 118 -3.42 -14.99 7.51
N GLN A 119 -4.38 -14.87 6.62
CA GLN A 119 -5.71 -15.47 6.76
C GLN A 119 -5.80 -16.76 5.96
N LEU A 120 -6.26 -17.85 6.58
CA LEU A 120 -6.53 -19.10 5.87
C LEU A 120 -7.75 -18.95 4.94
N CYS A 121 -7.58 -19.33 3.69
CA CYS A 121 -8.56 -19.22 2.62
C CYS A 121 -8.68 -20.53 1.85
N TYR A 122 -9.84 -20.77 1.27
CA TYR A 122 -10.07 -21.90 0.38
C TYR A 122 -11.05 -21.57 -0.76
N MET A 123 -11.09 -22.42 -1.74
CA MET A 123 -11.99 -22.36 -2.88
C MET A 123 -12.25 -23.79 -3.39
N ASP A 124 -13.51 -24.10 -3.62
CA ASP A 124 -13.88 -25.32 -4.35
C ASP A 124 -13.78 -25.02 -5.85
N LEU A 125 -13.11 -25.86 -6.61
CA LEU A 125 -12.92 -25.66 -8.05
C LEU A 125 -14.23 -25.74 -8.85
N SER A 126 -15.27 -26.35 -8.27
CA SER A 126 -16.60 -26.44 -8.88
C SER A 126 -17.30 -25.08 -9.01
N ASP A 127 -17.08 -24.16 -8.06
CA ASP A 127 -17.72 -22.84 -8.05
C ASP A 127 -16.74 -21.68 -8.24
N GLY A 128 -15.46 -21.90 -7.99
CA GLY A 128 -14.42 -20.88 -8.14
C GLY A 128 -14.55 -19.67 -7.18
N VAL A 129 -15.29 -19.82 -6.08
CA VAL A 129 -15.57 -18.72 -5.14
C VAL A 129 -14.60 -18.76 -3.95
N PRO A 130 -13.73 -17.74 -3.79
CA PRO A 130 -12.83 -17.66 -2.63
C PRO A 130 -13.59 -17.45 -1.31
N ARG A 131 -13.25 -18.24 -0.32
CA ARG A 131 -13.78 -18.18 1.04
C ARG A 131 -12.67 -18.09 2.06
N SER A 132 -12.95 -17.50 3.21
CA SER A 132 -12.00 -17.43 4.34
C SER A 132 -12.54 -18.21 5.53
N VAL A 133 -11.65 -18.90 6.22
CA VAL A 133 -11.97 -19.60 7.46
C VAL A 133 -12.00 -18.61 8.62
N ALA A 134 -13.14 -18.50 9.29
CA ALA A 134 -13.30 -17.57 10.41
C ALA A 134 -12.30 -17.88 11.54
N GLY A 135 -11.75 -16.82 12.16
CA GLY A 135 -10.85 -16.97 13.30
C GLY A 135 -9.43 -17.47 12.97
N ARG A 136 -9.15 -17.93 11.75
CA ARG A 136 -7.83 -18.46 11.35
C ARG A 136 -6.93 -17.37 10.82
N ARG A 137 -6.38 -16.60 11.75
CA ARG A 137 -5.37 -15.57 11.49
C ARG A 137 -4.02 -16.12 11.90
N ARG A 138 -2.96 -15.74 11.15
CA ARG A 138 -1.58 -16.24 11.31
C ARG A 138 -1.38 -17.68 10.86
N ALA A 139 -2.27 -18.21 10.03
CA ALA A 139 -2.09 -19.51 9.40
C ALA A 139 -1.14 -19.39 8.21
N LEU A 140 -0.27 -20.38 8.04
CA LEU A 140 0.74 -20.50 6.98
C LEU A 140 0.74 -21.93 6.46
N PHE A 141 1.15 -22.12 5.20
CA PHE A 141 1.39 -23.42 4.59
C PHE A 141 0.26 -24.45 4.78
N PRO A 142 -0.97 -24.16 4.35
CA PRO A 142 -2.07 -25.10 4.49
C PRO A 142 -1.85 -26.34 3.61
N VAL A 143 -2.17 -27.51 4.15
CA VAL A 143 -2.13 -28.80 3.46
C VAL A 143 -3.35 -29.60 3.86
N GLU A 144 -4.19 -29.97 2.87
CA GLU A 144 -5.33 -30.87 3.09
C GLU A 144 -4.92 -32.28 2.66
N THR A 145 -5.17 -33.25 3.53
CA THR A 145 -5.07 -34.67 3.28
C THR A 145 -6.48 -35.25 3.05
N PRO A 146 -6.66 -36.51 2.69
CA PRO A 146 -8.01 -37.10 2.60
C PRO A 146 -8.86 -36.96 3.88
N ASP A 147 -8.23 -37.01 5.06
CA ASP A 147 -8.91 -37.02 6.35
C ASP A 147 -8.71 -35.74 7.18
N GLU A 148 -7.66 -35.01 6.97
CA GLU A 148 -7.23 -33.91 7.85
C GLU A 148 -6.82 -32.67 7.08
N LEU A 149 -6.96 -31.52 7.73
CA LEU A 149 -6.38 -30.25 7.28
C LEU A 149 -5.29 -29.80 8.25
N GLY A 150 -4.07 -29.69 7.78
CA GLY A 150 -2.92 -29.18 8.52
C GLY A 150 -2.55 -27.76 8.09
N TRP A 151 -2.07 -26.95 9.02
CA TRP A 151 -1.46 -25.64 8.76
C TRP A 151 -0.48 -25.29 9.87
N VAL A 152 0.38 -24.33 9.61
CA VAL A 152 1.31 -23.78 10.60
C VAL A 152 0.70 -22.51 11.19
N GLU A 153 0.76 -22.34 12.52
CA GLU A 153 0.40 -21.10 13.20
C GLU A 153 1.64 -20.43 13.78
N TYR A 154 1.79 -19.14 13.54
CA TYR A 154 2.76 -18.29 14.23
C TYR A 154 2.08 -17.66 15.45
N ASN A 155 2.52 -18.04 16.65
CA ASN A 155 1.92 -17.65 17.91
C ASN A 155 2.42 -16.27 18.40
N PRO A 156 1.67 -15.59 19.29
CA PRO A 156 2.08 -14.30 19.86
C PRO A 156 3.39 -14.31 20.65
N ASP A 157 3.79 -15.47 21.16
CA ASP A 157 5.03 -15.71 21.89
C ASP A 157 6.26 -15.90 20.99
N GLY A 158 6.06 -15.84 19.67
CA GLY A 158 7.13 -16.01 18.68
C GLY A 158 7.38 -17.47 18.27
N ARG A 159 6.57 -18.42 18.76
CA ARG A 159 6.70 -19.84 18.45
C ARG A 159 5.83 -20.25 17.27
N TYR A 160 6.27 -21.24 16.53
CA TYR A 160 5.48 -21.90 15.51
C TYR A 160 4.84 -23.17 16.07
N THR A 161 3.66 -23.50 15.58
CA THR A 161 2.93 -24.72 15.95
C THR A 161 2.27 -25.28 14.71
N VAL A 162 2.42 -26.57 14.44
CA VAL A 162 1.63 -27.25 13.40
C VAL A 162 0.30 -27.64 14.00
N VAL A 163 -0.78 -27.20 13.39
CA VAL A 163 -2.15 -27.49 13.80
C VAL A 163 -2.77 -28.43 12.79
N VAL A 164 -3.35 -29.53 13.25
CA VAL A 164 -4.01 -30.51 12.42
C VAL A 164 -5.44 -30.71 12.91
N ARG A 165 -6.40 -30.63 12.00
CA ARG A 165 -7.83 -30.78 12.29
C ARG A 165 -8.47 -31.87 11.42
N ARG A 166 -9.15 -32.78 12.05
CA ARG A 166 -9.94 -33.84 11.40
C ARG A 166 -11.43 -33.48 11.52
N GLY A 167 -12.05 -33.05 10.42
CA GLY A 167 -13.45 -32.68 10.39
C GLY A 167 -13.85 -31.70 11.51
N SER A 168 -14.74 -32.13 12.43
CA SER A 168 -15.19 -31.36 13.60
C SER A 168 -14.48 -31.74 14.91
N GLU A 169 -13.50 -32.63 14.87
CA GLU A 169 -12.74 -33.04 16.05
C GLU A 169 -11.90 -31.88 16.62
N PRO A 170 -11.52 -31.96 17.92
CA PRO A 170 -10.58 -31.00 18.50
C PRO A 170 -9.26 -30.99 17.76
N GLU A 171 -8.68 -29.78 17.60
CA GLU A 171 -7.41 -29.60 16.91
C GLU A 171 -6.27 -30.27 17.68
N ARG A 172 -5.47 -31.05 16.97
CA ARG A 172 -4.17 -31.51 17.47
C ARG A 172 -3.13 -30.42 17.22
N ARG A 173 -2.32 -30.08 18.21
CA ARG A 173 -1.26 -29.08 18.12
C ARG A 173 0.07 -29.80 18.33
N LEU A 174 0.88 -29.83 17.27
CA LEU A 174 2.20 -30.43 17.25
C LEU A 174 3.25 -29.35 17.48
N SER A 175 4.08 -29.55 18.50
CA SER A 175 5.09 -28.56 18.90
C SER A 175 6.32 -28.61 18.00
N THR A 176 6.85 -27.44 17.67
CA THR A 176 8.14 -27.27 17.00
C THR A 176 9.23 -26.93 18.02
N PRO A 177 10.52 -27.12 17.70
CA PRO A 177 11.61 -26.76 18.60
C PRO A 177 11.57 -25.27 18.97
N ASP A 178 12.05 -24.96 20.16
CA ASP A 178 12.22 -23.57 20.59
C ASP A 178 13.17 -22.82 19.64
N ARG A 179 12.84 -21.57 19.28
CA ARG A 179 13.58 -20.71 18.35
C ARG A 179 13.65 -21.21 16.90
N ALA A 180 12.90 -22.25 16.56
CA ALA A 180 12.81 -22.72 15.19
C ALA A 180 11.71 -21.98 14.44
N GLU A 181 11.96 -21.64 13.18
CA GLU A 181 10.99 -21.09 12.24
C GLU A 181 10.55 -22.16 11.25
N VAL A 182 9.26 -22.23 10.96
CA VAL A 182 8.70 -23.19 10.00
C VAL A 182 8.46 -22.52 8.65
N HIS A 183 9.08 -23.02 7.60
CA HIS A 183 9.01 -22.52 6.23
C HIS A 183 8.25 -23.42 5.25
N GLY A 184 7.72 -24.54 5.71
CA GLY A 184 6.95 -25.47 4.90
C GLY A 184 6.29 -26.57 5.72
N LEU A 185 5.15 -27.05 5.21
CA LEU A 185 4.43 -28.22 5.73
C LEU A 185 4.07 -29.11 4.55
N ALA A 186 4.25 -30.42 4.67
CA ALA A 186 3.88 -31.39 3.67
C ALA A 186 3.33 -32.66 4.33
N TRP A 187 2.50 -33.39 3.60
CA TRP A 187 1.98 -34.68 3.97
C TRP A 187 2.31 -35.70 2.90
N ASP A 188 2.72 -36.88 3.28
CA ASP A 188 2.96 -38.01 2.38
C ASP A 188 2.02 -39.18 2.71
N ASP A 189 1.22 -39.59 1.73
CA ASP A 189 0.22 -40.63 1.88
C ASP A 189 0.86 -42.03 2.04
N LEU A 190 2.05 -42.26 1.46
CA LEU A 190 2.74 -43.55 1.54
C LEU A 190 3.30 -43.80 2.94
N THR A 191 3.96 -42.78 3.53
CA THR A 191 4.53 -42.88 4.87
C THR A 191 3.55 -42.50 5.98
N VAL A 192 2.37 -41.99 5.62
CA VAL A 192 1.31 -41.51 6.52
C VAL A 192 1.88 -40.56 7.58
N ALA A 193 2.65 -39.58 7.13
CA ALA A 193 3.40 -38.68 8.01
C ALA A 193 3.40 -37.24 7.57
N TRP A 194 3.48 -36.32 8.54
CA TRP A 194 3.67 -34.92 8.37
C TRP A 194 5.18 -34.57 8.33
N TYR A 195 5.56 -33.70 7.41
CA TYR A 195 6.93 -33.20 7.26
C TYR A 195 6.96 -31.68 7.34
N VAL A 196 8.00 -31.15 7.96
CA VAL A 196 8.19 -29.70 8.14
C VAL A 196 9.57 -29.29 7.63
N LEU A 197 9.62 -28.12 7.02
CA LEU A 197 10.85 -27.42 6.69
C LEU A 197 11.13 -26.38 7.76
N ILE A 198 12.25 -26.49 8.43
CA ILE A 198 12.61 -25.70 9.61
C ILE A 198 13.89 -24.94 9.37
N THR A 199 14.00 -23.76 9.98
CA THR A 199 15.26 -23.01 10.18
C THR A 199 15.49 -22.84 11.67
N ASP A 200 16.69 -23.17 12.12
CA ASP A 200 17.18 -22.92 13.48
C ASP A 200 18.66 -22.49 13.46
N ASP A 201 19.33 -22.54 14.60
CA ASP A 201 20.75 -22.17 14.72
C ASP A 201 21.70 -23.07 13.90
N SER A 202 21.26 -24.25 13.43
CA SER A 202 22.02 -25.14 12.55
C SER A 202 21.82 -24.87 11.05
N GLY A 203 20.92 -23.96 10.70
CA GLY A 203 20.50 -23.63 9.33
C GLY A 203 19.14 -24.22 8.97
N MET A 204 18.92 -24.51 7.68
CA MET A 204 17.66 -25.09 7.20
C MET A 204 17.76 -26.62 7.09
N TRP A 205 16.69 -27.30 7.51
CA TRP A 205 16.59 -28.75 7.46
C TRP A 205 15.14 -29.23 7.39
N ILE A 206 14.93 -30.47 7.01
CA ILE A 206 13.61 -31.11 6.92
C ILE A 206 13.49 -32.16 8.01
N GLY A 207 12.34 -32.16 8.71
CA GLY A 207 12.01 -33.15 9.74
C GLY A 207 10.62 -33.73 9.59
N ARG A 208 10.41 -34.91 10.16
CA ARG A 208 9.09 -35.51 10.38
C ARG A 208 8.53 -34.93 11.68
N ILE A 209 7.27 -34.57 11.72
CA ILE A 209 6.60 -34.06 12.92
C ILE A 209 5.44 -34.95 13.35
N ASP A 210 5.39 -35.24 14.64
CA ASP A 210 4.32 -35.98 15.28
C ASP A 210 4.02 -35.48 16.71
N SER A 211 3.31 -36.22 17.53
CA SER A 211 2.96 -35.85 18.91
C SER A 211 4.16 -35.76 19.86
N GLU A 212 5.27 -36.40 19.54
CA GLU A 212 6.50 -36.36 20.34
C GLU A 212 7.39 -35.19 19.98
N GLY A 213 7.17 -34.58 18.80
CA GLY A 213 7.93 -33.40 18.31
C GLY A 213 8.43 -33.56 16.89
N VAL A 214 9.56 -32.93 16.59
CA VAL A 214 10.17 -32.96 15.26
C VAL A 214 11.42 -33.86 15.26
N HIS A 215 11.42 -34.85 14.38
CA HIS A 215 12.50 -35.80 14.16
C HIS A 215 13.25 -35.43 12.87
N PRO A 216 14.55 -35.04 12.94
CA PRO A 216 15.31 -34.64 11.77
C PRO A 216 15.41 -35.75 10.72
N ILE A 217 15.23 -35.38 9.45
CA ILE A 217 15.44 -36.24 8.27
C ILE A 217 16.73 -35.85 7.56
N THR A 218 16.97 -34.54 7.42
CA THR A 218 18.21 -34.00 6.83
C THR A 218 19.00 -33.26 7.88
N GLU A 219 20.31 -33.11 7.65
CA GLU A 219 21.17 -32.27 8.48
C GLU A 219 20.91 -30.79 8.20
N GLY A 220 21.09 -29.95 9.23
CA GLY A 220 20.99 -28.49 9.10
C GLY A 220 22.13 -27.94 8.25
N ALA A 221 21.80 -27.05 7.32
CA ALA A 221 22.75 -26.40 6.45
C ALA A 221 22.38 -24.92 6.20
N TYR A 222 23.40 -24.06 6.09
CA TYR A 222 23.19 -22.64 5.75
C TYR A 222 22.98 -22.45 4.24
N ILE A 223 21.96 -23.13 3.72
CA ILE A 223 21.47 -23.05 2.35
C ILE A 223 19.99 -22.76 2.37
N THR A 224 19.47 -22.16 1.30
CA THR A 224 18.03 -21.90 1.19
C THR A 224 17.33 -23.14 0.66
N LEU A 225 16.38 -23.66 1.46
CA LEU A 225 15.40 -24.67 1.05
C LEU A 225 14.02 -24.01 0.94
N SER A 226 13.18 -24.45 0.00
CA SER A 226 11.89 -23.81 -0.24
C SER A 226 10.84 -24.79 -0.78
N ASN A 227 9.56 -24.44 -0.63
CA ASN A 227 8.43 -25.11 -1.29
C ASN A 227 8.35 -26.63 -1.06
N LEU A 228 8.57 -27.06 0.18
CA LEU A 228 8.52 -28.49 0.56
C LEU A 228 7.19 -29.14 0.15
N ARG A 229 7.26 -30.28 -0.52
CA ARG A 229 6.15 -31.21 -0.82
C ARG A 229 6.58 -32.64 -0.56
N ALA A 230 5.62 -33.52 -0.37
CA ALA A 230 5.88 -34.95 -0.21
C ALA A 230 4.93 -35.73 -1.11
N ALA A 231 5.45 -36.78 -1.71
CA ALA A 231 4.66 -37.76 -2.47
C ALA A 231 5.49 -39.06 -2.65
N ASP A 232 4.83 -40.20 -2.58
CA ASP A 232 5.40 -41.51 -2.89
C ASP A 232 6.71 -41.83 -2.13
N GLY A 233 6.78 -41.40 -0.84
CA GLY A 233 7.97 -41.62 -0.01
C GLY A 233 9.17 -40.75 -0.37
N LYS A 234 8.95 -39.68 -1.11
CA LYS A 234 9.98 -38.66 -1.49
C LYS A 234 9.57 -37.27 -1.04
N LEU A 235 10.52 -36.48 -0.61
CA LEU A 235 10.37 -35.07 -0.26
C LEU A 235 10.92 -34.21 -1.39
N TYR A 236 10.10 -33.34 -1.98
CA TYR A 236 10.45 -32.47 -3.08
C TYR A 236 10.56 -31.02 -2.58
N TYR A 237 11.61 -30.32 -2.95
CA TYR A 237 11.85 -28.93 -2.52
C TYR A 237 12.79 -28.20 -3.50
N GLY A 238 12.79 -26.86 -3.43
CA GLY A 238 13.81 -26.06 -4.08
C GLY A 238 15.06 -25.94 -3.22
N SER A 239 16.26 -26.00 -3.80
CA SER A 239 17.53 -25.88 -3.10
C SER A 239 18.57 -25.16 -3.96
N ILE A 240 19.47 -24.41 -3.31
CA ILE A 240 20.63 -23.78 -3.95
C ILE A 240 21.91 -24.59 -3.77
N ALA A 241 21.86 -25.80 -3.28
CA ALA A 241 23.04 -26.63 -2.97
C ALA A 241 23.93 -26.91 -4.21
N SER A 242 23.36 -26.92 -5.41
CA SER A 242 24.09 -27.06 -6.68
C SER A 242 24.70 -25.76 -7.22
N GLY A 243 24.53 -24.62 -6.51
CA GLY A 243 25.04 -23.30 -6.91
C GLY A 243 24.02 -22.38 -7.57
N LYS A 244 22.83 -22.89 -7.91
CA LYS A 244 21.67 -22.14 -8.39
C LYS A 244 20.40 -22.79 -7.89
N ASP A 245 19.26 -22.09 -8.01
CA ASP A 245 17.97 -22.63 -7.61
C ASP A 245 17.57 -23.80 -8.52
N GLU A 246 17.50 -24.99 -7.96
CA GLU A 246 17.09 -26.21 -8.65
C GLU A 246 16.07 -26.99 -7.83
N ALA A 247 15.31 -27.82 -8.51
CA ALA A 247 14.44 -28.76 -7.84
C ALA A 247 15.21 -30.00 -7.38
N HIS A 248 15.02 -30.31 -6.12
CA HIS A 248 15.66 -31.46 -5.45
C HIS A 248 14.59 -32.42 -4.93
N CYS A 249 14.96 -33.67 -4.76
CA CYS A 249 14.18 -34.62 -3.97
C CYS A 249 15.08 -35.38 -2.99
N TYR A 250 14.51 -35.67 -1.81
CA TYR A 250 15.10 -36.56 -0.83
C TYR A 250 14.28 -37.86 -0.80
N ASP A 251 14.90 -38.96 -1.14
CA ASP A 251 14.28 -40.28 -1.07
C ASP A 251 14.36 -40.79 0.36
N LEU A 252 13.22 -41.00 1.01
CA LEU A 252 13.11 -41.39 2.41
C LEU A 252 13.59 -42.85 2.64
N MET A 253 13.43 -43.72 1.65
CA MET A 253 13.88 -45.11 1.72
C MET A 253 15.38 -45.24 1.46
N ALA A 254 15.87 -44.58 0.41
CA ALA A 254 17.29 -44.57 0.09
C ALA A 254 18.13 -43.64 1.02
N ARG A 255 17.45 -42.75 1.76
CA ARG A 255 18.07 -41.72 2.61
C ARG A 255 19.10 -40.89 1.85
N ARG A 256 18.73 -40.46 0.62
CA ARG A 256 19.63 -39.77 -0.28
C ARG A 256 18.98 -38.61 -0.98
N GLU A 257 19.73 -37.53 -1.13
CA GLU A 257 19.31 -36.34 -1.86
C GLU A 257 19.75 -36.40 -3.33
N TYR A 258 18.86 -35.99 -4.22
CA TYR A 258 19.09 -35.90 -5.65
C TYR A 258 18.64 -34.55 -6.19
N ARG A 259 19.39 -33.98 -7.11
CA ARG A 259 18.93 -32.92 -8.00
C ARG A 259 18.12 -33.58 -9.11
N ILE A 260 16.92 -33.08 -9.36
CA ILE A 260 15.99 -33.63 -10.35
C ILE A 260 15.84 -32.77 -11.60
N THR A 261 16.38 -31.54 -11.61
CA THR A 261 16.32 -30.64 -12.76
C THR A 261 17.69 -30.12 -13.15
N THR A 262 17.82 -29.77 -14.42
CA THR A 262 18.86 -28.84 -14.92
C THR A 262 18.15 -27.67 -15.58
N SER A 263 18.63 -26.45 -15.34
CA SER A 263 18.03 -25.26 -15.94
C SER A 263 19.08 -24.19 -16.20
N ALA A 264 18.84 -23.36 -17.21
CA ALA A 264 19.72 -22.25 -17.53
C ALA A 264 19.73 -21.19 -16.39
N TYR A 265 18.58 -20.89 -15.81
CA TYR A 265 18.41 -19.79 -14.86
C TYR A 265 17.72 -20.16 -13.54
N GLY A 266 17.38 -21.39 -13.33
CA GLY A 266 16.76 -21.90 -12.11
C GLY A 266 15.40 -22.55 -12.33
N SER A 267 15.10 -23.55 -11.47
CA SER A 267 13.84 -24.30 -11.41
C SER A 267 13.27 -24.23 -10.01
N PHE A 268 11.98 -23.89 -9.89
CA PHE A 268 11.35 -23.55 -8.63
C PHE A 268 10.06 -24.33 -8.42
N SER A 269 9.61 -24.38 -7.16
CA SER A 269 8.26 -24.85 -6.75
C SER A 269 7.89 -26.24 -7.27
N PRO A 270 8.73 -27.28 -7.04
CA PRO A 270 8.40 -28.63 -7.48
C PRO A 270 7.07 -29.13 -6.91
N ALA A 271 6.26 -29.73 -7.77
CA ALA A 271 4.97 -30.30 -7.43
C ALA A 271 4.83 -31.68 -8.10
N PRO A 272 5.08 -32.77 -7.36
CA PRO A 272 4.99 -34.13 -7.88
C PRO A 272 3.54 -34.51 -8.14
N ALA A 273 3.32 -35.29 -9.21
CA ALA A 273 2.05 -35.92 -9.54
C ALA A 273 2.26 -37.04 -10.57
N ASP A 274 1.75 -38.21 -10.31
CA ASP A 274 1.62 -39.33 -11.26
C ASP A 274 2.92 -39.63 -12.08
N GLY A 275 4.04 -39.76 -11.37
CA GLY A 275 5.35 -40.03 -11.98
C GLY A 275 5.99 -38.84 -12.71
N ARG A 276 5.46 -37.64 -12.53
CA ARG A 276 5.97 -36.37 -13.08
C ARG A 276 6.16 -35.34 -12.00
N VAL A 277 6.92 -34.27 -12.31
CA VAL A 277 7.10 -33.10 -11.45
C VAL A 277 6.78 -31.87 -12.28
N LEU A 278 5.79 -31.10 -11.82
CA LEU A 278 5.52 -29.77 -12.32
C LEU A 278 6.46 -28.78 -11.64
N LEU A 279 6.91 -27.77 -12.37
CA LEU A 279 7.90 -26.82 -11.94
C LEU A 279 7.57 -25.42 -12.46
N THR A 280 8.25 -24.42 -11.94
CA THR A 280 8.37 -23.15 -12.62
C THR A 280 9.83 -22.91 -13.00
N THR A 281 10.10 -22.55 -14.25
CA THR A 281 11.43 -22.15 -14.70
C THR A 281 11.44 -20.68 -15.05
N TYR A 282 12.58 -20.03 -14.82
CA TYR A 282 12.74 -18.58 -15.03
C TYR A 282 13.45 -18.29 -16.34
N ASP A 283 12.96 -17.27 -17.05
CA ASP A 283 13.70 -16.60 -18.12
C ASP A 283 13.49 -15.06 -18.03
N ARG A 284 14.12 -14.30 -18.91
CA ARG A 284 14.04 -12.82 -18.93
C ARG A 284 12.62 -12.26 -19.03
N ARG A 285 11.63 -13.06 -19.41
CA ARG A 285 10.22 -12.68 -19.55
C ARG A 285 9.37 -13.04 -18.33
N GLY A 286 9.95 -13.79 -17.38
CA GLY A 286 9.31 -14.18 -16.14
C GLY A 286 9.40 -15.67 -15.83
N TYR A 287 8.44 -16.17 -15.07
CA TYR A 287 8.35 -17.57 -14.65
C TYR A 287 7.28 -18.31 -15.46
N ARG A 288 7.63 -19.40 -16.09
CA ARG A 288 6.72 -20.27 -16.86
C ARG A 288 6.52 -21.60 -16.16
N VAL A 289 5.38 -22.27 -16.41
CA VAL A 289 5.13 -23.62 -15.93
C VAL A 289 5.81 -24.61 -16.87
N THR A 290 6.56 -25.51 -16.29
CA THR A 290 7.25 -26.61 -17.00
C THR A 290 6.95 -27.94 -16.31
N GLU A 291 7.25 -29.02 -17.01
CA GLU A 291 7.00 -30.40 -16.57
C GLU A 291 8.15 -31.31 -16.93
N GLN A 292 8.44 -32.25 -16.05
CA GLN A 292 9.48 -33.26 -16.24
C GLN A 292 9.03 -34.60 -15.64
N ALA A 293 9.51 -35.71 -16.19
CA ALA A 293 9.32 -37.03 -15.55
C ALA A 293 10.13 -37.10 -14.24
N ALA A 294 9.54 -37.65 -13.19
CA ALA A 294 10.13 -37.69 -11.85
C ALA A 294 11.46 -38.47 -11.78
N ASP A 295 11.65 -39.45 -12.65
CA ASP A 295 12.82 -40.32 -12.64
C ASP A 295 13.84 -39.96 -13.74
N SER A 296 13.65 -38.90 -14.52
CA SER A 296 14.42 -38.66 -15.74
C SER A 296 15.86 -38.15 -15.53
N ALA A 297 16.21 -37.66 -14.35
CA ALA A 297 17.58 -37.17 -14.11
C ALA A 297 17.91 -37.08 -12.62
N LEU A 298 17.96 -38.22 -11.94
CA LEU A 298 18.42 -38.22 -10.53
C LEU A 298 19.96 -38.08 -10.48
N VAL A 299 20.43 -36.86 -10.25
CA VAL A 299 21.88 -36.58 -10.10
C VAL A 299 22.16 -36.35 -8.61
N PRO A 300 23.11 -37.12 -8.01
CA PRO A 300 23.53 -36.86 -6.65
C PRO A 300 24.02 -35.43 -6.48
N VAL A 301 23.63 -34.78 -5.37
CA VAL A 301 24.00 -33.39 -5.13
C VAL A 301 25.47 -33.26 -4.85
N THR A 302 26.15 -32.38 -5.59
CA THR A 302 27.54 -31.98 -5.32
C THR A 302 27.49 -30.48 -4.92
N PRO A 303 27.88 -30.13 -3.68
CA PRO A 303 27.90 -28.74 -3.25
C PRO A 303 28.77 -27.86 -4.14
N SER A 304 28.23 -26.77 -4.64
CA SER A 304 28.96 -25.78 -5.42
C SER A 304 29.73 -24.83 -4.50
N ARG A 305 31.01 -24.53 -4.86
CA ARG A 305 31.80 -23.52 -4.18
C ARG A 305 32.25 -22.46 -5.19
N LEU A 306 31.99 -21.22 -4.86
CA LEU A 306 32.53 -20.11 -5.65
C LEU A 306 34.08 -20.07 -5.51
N PRO A 307 34.81 -19.83 -6.60
CA PRO A 307 36.29 -19.77 -6.57
C PRO A 307 36.77 -18.52 -5.84
N VAL A 308 35.93 -17.51 -5.70
CA VAL A 308 36.28 -16.21 -5.13
C VAL A 308 35.31 -15.85 -3.99
N ASN A 309 35.87 -15.47 -2.85
CA ASN A 309 35.11 -14.88 -1.77
C ASN A 309 34.94 -13.36 -2.00
N LEU A 310 33.75 -12.93 -2.44
CA LEU A 310 33.43 -11.52 -2.72
C LEU A 310 33.45 -10.63 -1.47
N VAL A 311 33.31 -11.22 -0.29
CA VAL A 311 33.27 -10.52 1.00
C VAL A 311 34.63 -10.42 1.65
N ASN A 312 35.67 -11.00 1.06
CA ASN A 312 37.00 -11.00 1.64
C ASN A 312 37.59 -9.56 1.70
N PRO A 313 37.83 -8.99 2.89
CA PRO A 313 38.32 -7.64 2.99
C PRO A 313 39.77 -7.59 2.45
N PRO A 314 40.21 -6.48 1.84
CA PRO A 314 41.58 -6.32 1.40
C PRO A 314 42.56 -6.45 2.59
N ARG A 315 43.58 -7.26 2.43
CA ARG A 315 44.54 -7.74 3.45
C ARG A 315 45.24 -6.68 4.33
N LYS A 316 45.00 -5.38 4.14
CA LYS A 316 45.72 -4.31 4.86
C LYS A 316 44.84 -3.08 5.16
N ARG A 317 43.60 -3.27 5.60
CA ARG A 317 42.86 -2.18 6.23
C ARG A 317 42.75 -2.43 7.72
N TRP A 318 43.35 -1.56 8.50
CA TRP A 318 43.36 -1.60 9.97
C TRP A 318 41.98 -1.37 10.59
N ASP A 319 41.04 -0.85 9.80
CA ASP A 319 39.68 -0.50 10.15
C ASP A 319 38.63 -1.60 9.84
N VAL A 320 39.07 -2.70 9.23
CA VAL A 320 38.16 -3.80 8.85
C VAL A 320 38.54 -5.07 9.62
N VAL A 321 37.63 -5.51 10.47
CA VAL A 321 37.74 -6.77 11.20
C VAL A 321 37.27 -7.89 10.30
N ASN A 322 38.15 -8.89 10.06
CA ASN A 322 37.74 -10.11 9.39
C ASN A 322 36.98 -11.00 10.38
N LEU A 323 35.69 -11.08 10.24
CA LEU A 323 34.82 -11.84 11.13
C LEU A 323 35.12 -13.36 11.10
N ASP A 324 35.63 -13.87 9.99
CA ASP A 324 36.02 -15.29 9.87
C ASP A 324 37.23 -15.67 10.73
N THR A 325 38.01 -14.68 11.17
CA THR A 325 39.21 -14.89 12.00
C THR A 325 38.97 -14.53 13.47
N VAL A 326 37.79 -13.92 13.79
CA VAL A 326 37.47 -13.56 15.16
C VAL A 326 36.95 -14.79 15.92
N ARG A 327 37.66 -15.20 16.93
CA ARG A 327 37.18 -16.23 17.85
C ARG A 327 36.23 -15.58 18.86
N PHE A 328 34.95 -15.89 18.74
CA PHE A 328 33.90 -15.37 19.62
C PHE A 328 33.76 -16.11 20.97
N GLU A 329 34.56 -17.13 21.23
CA GLU A 329 34.47 -17.98 22.46
C GLU A 329 34.47 -17.18 23.77
N ALA A 330 35.23 -16.07 23.82
CA ALA A 330 35.23 -15.21 25.02
C ALA A 330 34.03 -14.23 25.08
N ALA A 331 33.44 -13.89 23.94
CA ALA A 331 32.28 -13.01 23.87
C ALA A 331 30.98 -13.75 24.20
N ASP A 332 30.81 -14.99 23.71
CA ASP A 332 29.65 -15.82 24.01
C ASP A 332 29.51 -16.13 25.50
N SER A 333 30.60 -16.42 26.17
CA SER A 333 30.58 -16.67 27.62
C SER A 333 30.24 -15.43 28.45
N ARG A 334 30.51 -14.21 27.95
CA ARG A 334 30.13 -12.95 28.57
C ARG A 334 28.69 -12.57 28.25
N MET A 335 28.25 -12.73 27.00
CA MET A 335 26.87 -12.44 26.60
C MET A 335 25.85 -13.38 27.27
N GLN A 336 26.21 -14.63 27.54
CA GLN A 336 25.34 -15.55 28.30
C GLN A 336 25.24 -15.21 29.80
N ARG A 337 26.22 -14.49 30.35
CA ARG A 337 26.24 -14.07 31.76
C ARG A 337 25.62 -12.71 32.03
N ASP A 338 25.56 -11.85 31.03
CA ASP A 338 24.95 -10.53 31.17
C ASP A 338 23.44 -10.63 31.02
N SER A 339 22.76 -10.81 32.14
CA SER A 339 21.32 -10.58 32.21
C SER A 339 21.06 -9.10 31.97
N PHE A 340 20.62 -8.74 30.77
CA PHE A 340 20.19 -7.39 30.49
C PHE A 340 19.01 -7.02 31.40
N ARG A 341 19.19 -5.98 32.22
CA ARG A 341 18.09 -5.46 33.04
C ARG A 341 17.03 -4.86 32.12
N THR A 342 15.95 -5.56 31.93
CA THR A 342 14.79 -5.00 31.22
C THR A 342 14.08 -3.98 32.11
N LYS A 343 13.81 -2.80 31.59
CA LYS A 343 12.98 -1.79 32.24
C LYS A 343 11.64 -1.72 31.51
N ARG A 344 10.56 -1.61 32.29
CA ARG A 344 9.24 -1.37 31.70
C ARG A 344 9.27 -0.07 30.90
N TYR A 345 8.88 -0.12 29.62
CA TYR A 345 8.77 1.04 28.76
C TYR A 345 7.70 2.01 29.30
N ARG A 346 8.11 3.23 29.63
CA ARG A 346 7.18 4.28 30.08
C ARG A 346 6.64 5.01 28.85
N LYS A 347 5.36 4.79 28.53
CA LYS A 347 4.74 5.34 27.30
C LYS A 347 4.74 6.86 27.27
N VAL A 348 4.27 7.52 28.32
CA VAL A 348 4.08 8.99 28.37
C VAL A 348 5.38 9.79 28.21
N PRO A 349 6.46 9.53 28.95
CA PRO A 349 7.71 10.27 28.77
C PRO A 349 8.38 10.05 27.41
N ASN A 350 8.03 8.95 26.71
CA ASN A 350 8.62 8.59 25.43
C ASN A 350 7.63 8.78 24.25
N LEU A 351 6.61 9.60 24.41
CA LEU A 351 5.70 9.94 23.30
C LEU A 351 6.41 10.76 22.23
N VAL A 352 7.33 11.63 22.62
CA VAL A 352 8.10 12.48 21.71
C VAL A 352 9.54 11.98 21.67
N ASN A 353 10.03 11.72 20.48
CA ASN A 353 11.41 11.33 20.20
C ASN A 353 11.83 11.98 18.87
N VAL A 354 12.44 13.16 18.96
CA VAL A 354 12.89 13.91 17.77
C VAL A 354 14.05 13.14 17.14
N HIS A 355 13.86 12.67 15.91
CA HIS A 355 14.82 11.84 15.20
C HIS A 355 15.36 12.47 13.91
N SER A 356 14.65 13.48 13.37
CA SER A 356 15.02 14.10 12.12
C SER A 356 14.62 15.57 12.09
N TRP A 357 15.28 16.32 11.21
CA TRP A 357 14.94 17.70 10.93
C TRP A 357 15.12 18.00 9.43
N MET A 358 14.43 19.01 8.93
CA MET A 358 14.50 19.45 7.56
C MET A 358 14.66 20.98 7.52
N PRO A 359 15.55 21.54 6.66
CA PRO A 359 15.80 22.99 6.58
C PRO A 359 14.74 23.73 5.73
N LEU A 360 13.50 23.32 5.82
CA LEU A 360 12.31 23.95 5.22
C LEU A 360 11.14 23.78 6.18
N ALA A 361 10.28 24.78 6.27
CA ALA A 361 9.05 24.68 7.04
C ALA A 361 7.92 24.15 6.18
N PHE A 362 7.27 23.08 6.64
CA PHE A 362 6.09 22.48 5.99
C PHE A 362 5.26 21.68 7.00
N ASN A 363 4.05 21.33 6.59
CA ASN A 363 3.18 20.45 7.36
C ASN A 363 3.26 19.04 6.79
N PRO A 364 3.97 18.07 7.44
CA PRO A 364 4.12 16.72 6.94
C PRO A 364 2.79 15.93 6.94
N PHE A 365 1.84 16.26 7.82
CA PHE A 365 0.54 15.59 7.87
C PHE A 365 -0.35 16.01 6.71
N ALA A 366 -0.38 17.30 6.37
CA ALA A 366 -1.09 17.78 5.18
C ALA A 366 -0.45 17.24 3.88
N ALA A 367 0.88 17.12 3.84
CA ALA A 367 1.58 16.53 2.71
C ALA A 367 1.12 15.08 2.45
N VAL A 368 0.92 14.28 3.48
CA VAL A 368 0.48 12.87 3.38
C VAL A 368 -1.03 12.76 3.16
N ASP A 369 -1.84 13.47 3.94
CA ASP A 369 -3.31 13.29 3.94
C ASP A 369 -4.00 14.04 2.81
N GLU A 370 -3.52 15.23 2.48
CA GLU A 370 -4.14 16.14 1.51
C GLU A 370 -3.38 16.23 0.19
N HIS A 371 -2.17 15.66 0.13
CA HIS A 371 -1.23 15.76 -1.00
C HIS A 371 -0.89 17.23 -1.34
N VAL A 372 -0.87 18.08 -0.33
CA VAL A 372 -0.51 19.50 -0.43
C VAL A 372 0.81 19.75 0.28
N ILE A 373 1.77 20.32 -0.44
CA ILE A 373 3.04 20.76 0.12
C ILE A 373 3.12 22.26 0.00
N ASP A 374 3.11 22.93 1.13
CA ASP A 374 3.39 24.36 1.24
C ASP A 374 4.75 24.52 1.92
N LEU A 375 5.76 24.90 1.12
CA LEU A 375 7.14 25.02 1.57
C LEU A 375 7.47 26.48 1.85
N ASN A 376 7.91 26.76 3.07
CA ASN A 376 8.39 28.08 3.47
C ASN A 376 9.84 28.00 3.94
N LEU A 377 10.55 29.13 3.92
CA LEU A 377 11.87 29.23 4.53
C LEU A 377 11.76 29.00 6.03
N GLY A 378 12.60 28.12 6.57
CA GLY A 378 12.55 27.80 7.98
C GLY A 378 13.06 26.40 8.27
N PHE A 379 12.46 25.73 9.25
CA PHE A 379 12.81 24.34 9.57
C PHE A 379 11.61 23.56 10.10
N THR A 380 11.69 22.25 9.98
CA THR A 380 10.72 21.30 10.54
C THR A 380 11.46 20.23 11.34
N LEU A 381 11.02 19.99 12.57
CA LEU A 381 11.45 18.87 13.42
C LEU A 381 10.43 17.75 13.28
N LEU A 382 10.90 16.52 13.14
CA LEU A 382 10.09 15.32 13.05
C LEU A 382 10.35 14.40 14.22
N SER A 383 9.29 13.83 14.76
CA SER A 383 9.32 12.94 15.90
C SER A 383 8.45 11.72 15.66
N GLN A 384 8.99 10.55 15.93
CA GLN A 384 8.24 9.30 16.01
C GLN A 384 8.71 8.51 17.22
N ASN A 385 7.79 8.00 18.03
CA ASN A 385 8.15 7.21 19.18
C ASN A 385 8.60 5.79 18.79
N LEU A 386 9.29 5.09 19.71
CA LEU A 386 9.81 3.73 19.45
C LEU A 386 8.71 2.69 19.12
N LEU A 387 7.48 2.92 19.57
CA LEU A 387 6.34 2.04 19.27
C LEU A 387 5.65 2.37 17.96
N SER A 388 6.08 3.40 17.23
CA SER A 388 5.49 3.91 15.99
C SER A 388 3.98 4.17 16.09
N ASN A 389 3.49 4.51 17.28
CA ASN A 389 2.09 4.83 17.52
C ASN A 389 1.84 6.31 17.85
N THR A 390 2.90 7.11 17.86
CA THR A 390 2.84 8.56 17.99
C THR A 390 3.79 9.19 17.01
N GLU A 391 3.27 10.07 16.18
CA GLU A 391 4.02 10.91 15.26
C GLU A 391 3.78 12.37 15.66
N ALA A 392 4.81 13.21 15.57
CA ALA A 392 4.67 14.63 15.84
C ALA A 392 5.62 15.44 14.94
N TYR A 393 5.24 16.68 14.72
CA TYR A 393 6.13 17.63 14.09
C TYR A 393 6.01 19.01 14.75
N ALA A 394 7.07 19.78 14.64
CA ALA A 394 7.07 21.20 14.96
C ALA A 394 7.80 21.94 13.83
N SER A 395 7.16 22.94 13.24
CA SER A 395 7.77 23.73 12.18
C SER A 395 7.75 25.20 12.51
N TYR A 396 8.84 25.90 12.12
CA TYR A 396 8.93 27.34 12.10
C TYR A 396 9.22 27.79 10.66
N GLY A 397 8.35 28.61 10.14
CA GLY A 397 8.48 29.16 8.80
C GLY A 397 8.41 30.68 8.80
N TRP A 398 8.99 31.27 7.77
CA TRP A 398 8.90 32.69 7.49
C TRP A 398 8.70 32.90 6.00
N ASN A 399 7.78 33.77 5.65
CA ASN A 399 7.67 34.30 4.31
C ASN A 399 7.43 35.80 4.34
N ARG A 400 7.74 36.47 3.23
CA ARG A 400 7.64 37.91 3.14
C ARG A 400 6.23 38.47 3.32
N ASN A 401 5.22 37.71 2.92
CA ASN A 401 3.84 38.19 2.91
C ASN A 401 3.12 37.93 4.24
N GLU A 402 3.45 36.84 4.92
CA GLU A 402 2.74 36.39 6.10
C GLU A 402 3.55 36.49 7.40
N GLY A 403 4.87 36.75 7.28
CA GLY A 403 5.78 36.83 8.42
C GLY A 403 6.12 35.45 9.00
N SER A 404 6.27 35.37 10.32
CA SER A 404 6.64 34.14 11.03
C SER A 404 5.42 33.28 11.31
N LEU A 405 5.53 31.97 11.05
CA LEU A 405 4.51 30.96 11.32
C LEU A 405 5.12 29.79 12.10
N VAL A 406 4.46 29.42 13.18
CA VAL A 406 4.80 28.21 13.96
C VAL A 406 3.65 27.21 13.82
N ASN A 407 3.96 25.98 13.46
CA ASN A 407 2.98 24.89 13.44
C ASN A 407 3.45 23.74 14.33
N LEU A 408 2.51 23.11 14.98
CA LEU A 408 2.68 21.91 15.77
C LEU A 408 1.60 20.90 15.38
N GLY A 409 1.99 19.66 15.15
CA GLY A 409 1.04 18.56 14.95
C GLY A 409 1.45 17.34 15.77
N VAL A 410 0.47 16.65 16.31
CA VAL A 410 0.64 15.39 17.04
C VAL A 410 -0.44 14.42 16.58
N ARG A 411 -0.06 13.22 16.20
CA ARG A 411 -0.93 12.14 15.75
C ARG A 411 -0.69 10.90 16.59
N TYR A 412 -1.75 10.33 17.14
CA TYR A 412 -1.67 9.17 18.02
C TYR A 412 -2.58 8.03 17.55
N PHE A 413 -2.02 6.83 17.36
CA PHE A 413 -2.71 5.64 16.83
C PHE A 413 -2.92 4.52 17.86
N GLY A 414 -2.46 4.69 19.10
CA GLY A 414 -2.30 3.59 20.06
C GLY A 414 -3.59 2.92 20.55
N LEU A 415 -4.77 3.50 20.30
CA LEU A 415 -6.06 2.98 20.75
C LEU A 415 -6.97 2.46 19.61
N GLY A 416 -6.43 2.36 18.39
CA GLY A 416 -7.23 1.97 17.22
C GLY A 416 -8.08 3.11 16.64
N VAL A 417 -8.25 4.19 17.38
CA VAL A 417 -8.74 5.49 16.91
C VAL A 417 -7.53 6.38 16.70
N ARG A 418 -7.46 7.07 15.57
CA ARG A 418 -6.47 8.09 15.30
C ARG A 418 -6.92 9.39 15.95
N PHE A 419 -6.10 9.94 16.81
CA PHE A 419 -6.29 11.27 17.39
C PHE A 419 -5.26 12.21 16.78
N ASP A 420 -5.72 13.34 16.25
CA ASP A 420 -4.88 14.38 15.68
C ASP A 420 -5.06 15.66 16.52
N LEU A 421 -3.95 16.28 16.88
CA LEU A 421 -3.87 17.62 17.47
C LEU A 421 -3.05 18.48 16.52
N ASP A 422 -3.61 19.60 16.09
CA ASP A 422 -2.94 20.58 15.24
C ASP A 422 -3.03 21.95 15.92
N ALA A 423 -1.92 22.69 15.92
CA ALA A 423 -1.89 24.05 16.41
C ALA A 423 -1.03 24.92 15.50
N SER A 424 -1.47 26.13 15.20
CA SER A 424 -0.71 27.10 14.44
C SER A 424 -0.75 28.45 15.12
N TYR A 425 0.36 29.20 15.01
CA TYR A 425 0.49 30.56 15.51
C TYR A 425 1.31 31.42 14.55
N GLY A 426 0.78 32.59 14.24
CA GLY A 426 1.42 33.52 13.28
C GLY A 426 0.99 33.25 11.84
N GLY A 427 1.77 33.71 10.86
CA GLY A 427 1.34 33.67 9.47
C GLY A 427 0.16 34.59 9.23
N ASN A 428 -0.62 34.32 8.21
CA ASN A 428 -1.79 35.07 7.73
C ASN A 428 -2.28 36.19 8.65
N GLN A 429 -1.88 37.42 8.36
CA GLN A 429 -2.44 38.55 9.07
C GLN A 429 -3.94 38.61 8.77
N LEU A 430 -4.73 38.65 9.83
CA LEU A 430 -6.15 38.90 9.69
C LEU A 430 -6.34 40.31 9.14
N PHE A 431 -6.93 40.41 7.96
CA PHE A 431 -7.30 41.66 7.38
C PHE A 431 -8.79 41.90 7.57
N TYR A 432 -9.18 43.09 7.95
CA TYR A 432 -10.54 43.53 7.84
C TYR A 432 -10.66 44.59 6.77
N SER A 433 -11.66 44.51 5.93
CA SER A 433 -11.97 45.52 4.94
C SER A 433 -12.99 46.49 5.49
N LEU A 434 -12.60 47.74 5.61
CA LEU A 434 -13.54 48.83 5.90
C LEU A 434 -14.01 49.40 4.57
N GLY A 435 -15.29 49.22 4.28
CA GLY A 435 -15.94 49.88 3.16
C GLY A 435 -16.31 51.34 3.56
N GLN A 436 -15.69 52.32 2.94
CA GLN A 436 -16.05 53.72 3.07
C GLN A 436 -16.75 54.18 1.79
N TYR A 437 -17.96 54.65 1.92
CA TYR A 437 -18.69 55.19 0.76
C TYR A 437 -18.09 56.57 0.39
N ASN A 438 -17.51 56.64 -0.81
CA ASN A 438 -16.99 57.87 -1.38
C ASN A 438 -18.13 58.63 -2.07
N GLN A 439 -18.61 59.71 -1.46
CA GLN A 439 -19.69 60.54 -2.00
C GLN A 439 -19.36 61.19 -3.35
N GLN A 440 -18.07 61.39 -3.66
CA GLN A 440 -17.63 62.00 -4.92
C GLN A 440 -17.64 61.03 -6.09
N THR A 441 -17.35 59.75 -5.82
CA THR A 441 -17.29 58.73 -6.88
C THR A 441 -18.54 57.85 -6.91
N GLY A 442 -19.43 57.95 -5.93
CA GLY A 442 -20.63 57.12 -5.79
C GLY A 442 -20.32 55.64 -5.58
N LYS A 443 -19.10 55.30 -5.17
CA LYS A 443 -18.66 53.90 -5.01
C LYS A 443 -18.13 53.64 -3.60
N TYR A 444 -18.24 52.37 -3.16
CA TYR A 444 -17.58 51.93 -1.96
C TYR A 444 -16.09 51.69 -2.25
N GLU A 445 -15.24 52.38 -1.53
CA GLU A 445 -13.79 52.16 -1.51
C GLU A 445 -13.46 51.28 -0.31
N TYR A 446 -12.84 50.13 -0.55
CA TYR A 446 -12.47 49.21 0.49
C TYR A 446 -11.01 49.41 0.88
N GLN A 447 -10.77 49.82 2.12
CA GLN A 447 -9.44 49.85 2.69
C GLN A 447 -9.21 48.59 3.51
N SER A 448 -8.25 47.77 3.11
CA SER A 448 -7.81 46.63 3.87
C SER A 448 -6.81 47.04 4.94
N ARG A 449 -7.05 46.77 6.19
CA ARG A 449 -6.15 47.02 7.30
C ARG A 449 -5.77 45.71 8.00
N PRO A 450 -4.48 45.50 8.33
CA PRO A 450 -4.11 44.33 9.12
C PRO A 450 -4.72 44.41 10.52
N ALA A 451 -5.21 43.29 11.03
CA ALA A 451 -5.64 43.19 12.40
C ALA A 451 -4.44 43.25 13.35
N PRO A 452 -4.59 43.86 14.54
CA PRO A 452 -3.49 43.99 15.49
C PRO A 452 -3.00 42.67 16.06
N ASP A 453 -3.87 41.65 16.05
CA ASP A 453 -3.57 40.33 16.65
C ASP A 453 -3.07 39.35 15.61
N LYS A 454 -2.12 38.53 16.01
CA LYS A 454 -1.65 37.41 15.19
C LYS A 454 -2.71 36.32 15.15
N TYR A 455 -2.80 35.66 13.99
CA TYR A 455 -3.65 34.48 13.81
C TYR A 455 -3.15 33.31 14.68
N TYR A 456 -4.07 32.56 15.28
CA TYR A 456 -3.79 31.25 15.85
C TYR A 456 -4.98 30.33 15.68
N SER A 457 -4.70 29.04 15.58
CA SER A 457 -5.72 28.00 15.53
C SER A 457 -5.29 26.77 16.32
N VAL A 458 -6.29 26.06 16.86
CA VAL A 458 -6.09 24.76 17.51
C VAL A 458 -7.18 23.83 17.02
N GLY A 459 -6.78 22.65 16.57
CA GLY A 459 -7.66 21.59 16.09
C GLY A 459 -7.46 20.30 16.87
N LEU A 460 -8.56 19.63 17.17
CA LEU A 460 -8.58 18.27 17.72
C LEU A 460 -9.48 17.43 16.85
N SER A 461 -9.03 16.28 16.42
CA SER A 461 -9.87 15.33 15.70
C SER A 461 -9.66 13.89 16.16
N ALA A 462 -10.69 13.08 15.97
CA ALA A 462 -10.65 11.65 16.19
C ALA A 462 -11.25 10.95 14.98
N THR A 463 -10.51 9.98 14.43
CA THR A 463 -10.93 9.19 13.28
C THR A 463 -10.81 7.71 13.58
N LEU A 464 -11.90 6.97 13.41
CA LEU A 464 -11.94 5.51 13.49
C LEU A 464 -11.85 4.94 12.07
N PRO A 465 -10.68 4.49 11.59
CA PRO A 465 -10.52 3.84 10.30
C PRO A 465 -10.75 2.34 10.46
N LEU A 466 -11.72 1.79 9.75
CA LEU A 466 -11.98 0.36 9.72
C LEU A 466 -11.63 -0.20 8.34
N TYR A 467 -10.72 -1.16 8.30
CA TYR A 467 -10.24 -1.80 7.08
C TYR A 467 -10.79 -3.22 6.95
N PHE A 468 -11.36 -3.54 5.80
CA PHE A 468 -11.87 -4.87 5.48
C PHE A 468 -11.28 -5.31 4.15
N GLN A 469 -10.37 -6.25 4.19
CA GLN A 469 -9.74 -6.81 3.00
C GLN A 469 -10.25 -8.24 2.80
N GLN A 470 -10.77 -8.53 1.62
CA GLN A 470 -11.23 -9.87 1.25
C GLN A 470 -10.90 -10.15 -0.21
N GLY A 471 -10.01 -11.12 -0.45
CA GLY A 471 -9.53 -11.41 -1.78
C GLY A 471 -8.90 -10.17 -2.42
N TYR A 472 -9.35 -9.83 -3.63
CA TYR A 472 -8.86 -8.65 -4.34
C TYR A 472 -9.65 -7.35 -4.05
N HIS A 473 -10.67 -7.37 -3.18
CA HIS A 473 -11.40 -6.20 -2.69
C HIS A 473 -10.74 -5.58 -1.46
N THR A 474 -10.66 -4.27 -1.45
CA THR A 474 -10.27 -3.47 -0.28
C THR A 474 -11.42 -2.55 0.06
N ARG A 475 -11.96 -2.69 1.26
CA ARG A 475 -13.05 -1.87 1.80
C ARG A 475 -12.54 -1.08 2.98
N GLN A 476 -12.97 0.17 3.07
CA GLN A 476 -12.67 1.03 4.20
C GLN A 476 -13.93 1.76 4.65
N LEU A 477 -14.19 1.75 5.94
CA LEU A 477 -15.18 2.59 6.60
C LEU A 477 -14.45 3.53 7.55
N SER A 478 -14.67 4.82 7.43
CA SER A 478 -14.13 5.82 8.35
C SER A 478 -15.23 6.60 9.01
N VAL A 479 -15.12 6.80 10.32
CA VAL A 479 -15.99 7.69 11.08
C VAL A 479 -15.09 8.69 11.78
N SER A 480 -15.36 9.97 11.60
CA SER A 480 -14.55 11.05 12.14
C SER A 480 -15.37 12.11 12.84
N THR A 481 -14.79 12.72 13.84
CA THR A 481 -15.27 13.94 14.48
C THR A 481 -14.09 14.86 14.71
N GLY A 482 -14.33 16.17 14.62
CA GLY A 482 -13.29 17.16 14.83
C GLY A 482 -13.84 18.47 15.36
N TRP A 483 -13.05 19.11 16.19
CA TRP A 483 -13.25 20.46 16.66
C TRP A 483 -12.03 21.30 16.27
N ASN A 484 -12.28 22.47 15.72
CA ASN A 484 -11.24 23.43 15.42
C ASN A 484 -11.66 24.81 15.92
N TYR A 485 -10.75 25.50 16.55
CA TYR A 485 -10.90 26.87 16.96
C TYR A 485 -9.86 27.75 16.25
N SER A 486 -10.28 28.91 15.79
CA SER A 486 -9.35 29.95 15.33
C SER A 486 -9.81 31.31 15.84
N ASN A 487 -8.86 32.22 16.08
CA ASN A 487 -9.16 33.60 16.47
C ASN A 487 -9.61 34.50 15.30
N GLY A 488 -10.00 33.89 14.18
CA GLY A 488 -10.53 34.60 13.03
C GLY A 488 -11.70 35.48 13.41
N MET A 489 -11.80 36.65 12.78
CA MET A 489 -12.93 37.56 13.01
C MET A 489 -14.15 37.10 12.24
N VAL A 490 -15.26 36.92 12.93
CA VAL A 490 -16.56 36.63 12.34
C VAL A 490 -17.47 37.83 12.61
N ALA A 491 -18.03 38.41 11.55
CA ALA A 491 -19.03 39.46 11.71
C ALA A 491 -20.30 38.89 12.34
N ASN A 492 -20.65 39.34 13.51
CA ASN A 492 -22.00 39.11 14.10
C ASN A 492 -22.97 40.09 13.47
N MET A 493 -23.68 39.64 12.46
CA MET A 493 -24.75 40.44 11.85
C MET A 493 -25.99 40.38 12.70
N ARG A 494 -26.02 41.10 13.79
CA ARG A 494 -27.20 41.10 14.67
C ARG A 494 -28.40 41.89 14.14
N GLU A 495 -28.19 42.87 13.29
CA GLU A 495 -29.27 43.66 12.68
C GLU A 495 -28.79 44.30 11.38
N ILE A 496 -29.13 43.70 10.26
CA ILE A 496 -29.11 44.37 8.96
C ILE A 496 -30.57 44.62 8.58
N GLU A 497 -31.06 45.82 8.76
CA GLU A 497 -32.31 46.23 8.16
C GLU A 497 -32.08 46.64 6.70
N TRP A 498 -32.68 45.90 5.79
CA TRP A 498 -32.70 46.23 4.38
C TRP A 498 -33.85 47.21 4.14
N GLY A 499 -33.51 48.49 3.85
CA GLY A 499 -34.50 49.46 3.38
C GLY A 499 -34.98 49.14 1.95
N GLN A 500 -36.22 49.50 1.61
CA GLN A 500 -36.71 49.45 0.23
C GLN A 500 -35.85 50.32 -0.66
N GLY A 501 -35.12 49.68 -1.57
CA GLY A 501 -34.21 50.34 -2.49
C GLY A 501 -32.76 49.85 -2.45
N GLY A 502 -32.45 48.85 -1.64
CA GLY A 502 -31.10 48.20 -1.63
C GLY A 502 -29.98 48.97 -0.91
N LEU A 503 -30.30 50.08 -0.25
CA LEU A 503 -29.39 50.85 0.57
C LEU A 503 -29.48 50.43 2.03
N ILE A 504 -28.33 50.11 2.63
CA ILE A 504 -28.23 49.87 4.06
C ILE A 504 -28.40 51.19 4.78
N SER A 505 -29.58 51.49 5.32
CA SER A 505 -29.84 52.77 5.95
C SER A 505 -29.40 52.87 7.41
N ASN A 506 -29.06 51.74 8.08
CA ASN A 506 -28.56 51.79 9.44
C ASN A 506 -27.69 50.56 9.73
N ILE A 507 -26.36 50.70 9.68
CA ILE A 507 -25.44 49.77 10.30
C ILE A 507 -25.25 50.22 11.75
N GLN A 508 -26.22 49.99 12.59
CA GLN A 508 -26.02 50.09 14.02
C GLN A 508 -25.52 48.71 14.52
N HIS A 509 -24.28 48.65 14.83
CA HIS A 509 -23.59 47.52 15.47
C HIS A 509 -23.32 46.28 14.62
N ILE A 510 -22.33 46.39 13.75
CA ILE A 510 -21.57 45.18 13.33
C ILE A 510 -20.73 44.78 14.54
N GLY A 511 -21.22 43.86 15.34
CA GLY A 511 -20.44 43.20 16.36
C GLY A 511 -19.51 42.20 15.68
N PHE A 512 -18.20 42.36 15.84
CA PHE A 512 -17.25 41.31 15.47
C PHE A 512 -17.07 40.41 16.69
N SER A 513 -17.47 39.13 16.60
CA SER A 513 -17.03 38.15 17.57
C SER A 513 -15.66 37.61 17.13
N ARG A 514 -14.71 37.64 18.05
CA ARG A 514 -13.44 36.92 17.88
C ARG A 514 -13.67 35.45 18.22
N GLY A 515 -13.18 34.61 17.36
CA GLY A 515 -13.22 33.18 17.55
C GLY A 515 -14.25 32.48 16.66
N LEU A 516 -13.75 31.62 15.81
CA LEU A 516 -14.52 30.73 14.96
C LEU A 516 -14.37 29.32 15.48
N HIS A 517 -15.45 28.75 15.97
CA HIS A 517 -15.53 27.34 16.31
C HIS A 517 -16.06 26.55 15.10
N LYS A 518 -15.44 25.40 14.84
CA LYS A 518 -15.87 24.47 13.80
C LYS A 518 -15.95 23.08 14.39
N LEU A 519 -17.16 22.56 14.56
CA LEU A 519 -17.38 21.16 14.91
C LEU A 519 -17.79 20.41 13.65
N SER A 520 -17.16 19.26 13.40
CA SER A 520 -17.41 18.45 12.20
C SER A 520 -17.62 16.98 12.54
N PHE A 521 -18.52 16.33 11.78
CA PHE A 521 -18.75 14.88 11.82
C PHE A 521 -18.68 14.36 10.40
N GLY A 522 -17.91 13.29 10.20
CA GLY A 522 -17.70 12.69 8.90
C GLY A 522 -17.92 11.19 8.91
N VAL A 523 -18.51 10.66 7.86
CA VAL A 523 -18.57 9.23 7.57
C VAL A 523 -18.12 9.01 6.14
N GLY A 524 -17.18 8.08 5.92
CA GLY A 524 -16.69 7.71 4.61
C GLY A 524 -16.71 6.20 4.44
N PHE A 525 -17.11 5.73 3.27
CA PHE A 525 -17.04 4.32 2.89
C PHE A 525 -16.46 4.20 1.49
N SER A 526 -15.55 3.24 1.30
CA SER A 526 -15.04 2.88 -0.01
C SER A 526 -14.96 1.38 -0.19
N ASP A 527 -15.23 0.90 -1.41
CA ASP A 527 -14.97 -0.46 -1.86
C ASP A 527 -14.27 -0.39 -3.21
N GLN A 528 -13.07 -0.93 -3.31
CA GLN A 528 -12.25 -0.86 -4.52
C GLN A 528 -11.58 -2.20 -4.76
N VAL A 529 -11.52 -2.62 -6.01
CA VAL A 529 -10.71 -3.75 -6.42
C VAL A 529 -9.23 -3.35 -6.56
N ARG A 530 -8.34 -4.28 -6.30
CA ARG A 530 -6.90 -4.08 -6.50
C ARG A 530 -6.62 -3.76 -7.97
N MET A 531 -5.62 -2.93 -8.19
CA MET A 531 -5.18 -2.52 -9.52
C MET A 531 -4.01 -3.39 -9.99
N SER A 532 -3.98 -3.69 -11.27
CA SER A 532 -2.79 -4.22 -11.92
C SER A 532 -1.77 -3.10 -12.16
N HIS A 533 -0.55 -3.47 -12.60
CA HIS A 533 0.50 -2.47 -12.85
C HIS A 533 0.11 -1.44 -13.92
N ARG A 534 -0.64 -1.86 -14.94
CA ARG A 534 -1.07 -1.01 -16.07
C ARG A 534 -2.40 -0.31 -15.87
N ASP A 535 -3.20 -0.72 -14.88
CA ASP A 535 -4.48 -0.06 -14.61
C ASP A 535 -4.26 1.40 -14.17
N ILE A 536 -5.00 2.32 -14.76
CA ILE A 536 -4.98 3.75 -14.42
C ILE A 536 -5.76 4.00 -13.13
N ALA A 537 -6.88 3.30 -12.97
CA ALA A 537 -7.77 3.39 -11.84
C ALA A 537 -8.35 1.99 -11.54
N PRO A 538 -8.96 1.78 -10.37
CA PRO A 538 -9.65 0.52 -10.08
C PRO A 538 -10.67 0.21 -11.18
N ARG A 539 -10.70 -1.05 -11.64
CA ARG A 539 -11.70 -1.48 -12.64
C ARG A 539 -13.12 -1.37 -12.13
N TRP A 540 -13.29 -1.59 -10.84
CA TRP A 540 -14.51 -1.39 -10.09
C TRP A 540 -14.15 -0.76 -8.77
N GLY A 541 -14.90 0.24 -8.40
CA GLY A 541 -14.74 0.84 -7.09
C GLY A 541 -15.66 2.02 -6.93
N TYR A 542 -16.02 2.29 -5.68
CA TYR A 542 -16.75 3.48 -5.33
C TYR A 542 -16.31 3.99 -3.96
N THR A 543 -16.49 5.28 -3.78
CA THR A 543 -16.27 5.98 -2.51
C THR A 543 -17.47 6.87 -2.26
N LEU A 544 -18.01 6.79 -1.07
CA LEU A 544 -19.09 7.64 -0.60
C LEU A 544 -18.63 8.33 0.67
N SER A 545 -18.86 9.62 0.80
CA SER A 545 -18.60 10.36 2.05
C SER A 545 -19.64 11.41 2.31
N THR A 546 -19.93 11.61 3.59
CA THR A 546 -20.75 12.71 4.07
C THR A 546 -19.99 13.43 5.16
N ASN A 547 -20.15 14.74 5.22
CA ASN A 547 -19.60 15.57 6.26
C ASN A 547 -20.59 16.62 6.69
N TYR A 548 -20.82 16.74 7.99
CA TYR A 548 -21.65 17.77 8.60
C TYR A 548 -20.76 18.67 9.46
N THR A 549 -20.87 19.96 9.27
CA THR A 549 -20.05 20.96 9.94
C THR A 549 -20.92 22.10 10.45
N PHE A 550 -20.72 22.52 11.68
CA PHE A 550 -21.46 23.63 12.28
C PHE A 550 -20.62 24.40 13.31
N ASN A 551 -21.08 25.58 13.67
CA ASN A 551 -20.49 26.39 14.74
C ASN A 551 -21.35 26.28 16.00
N PRO A 552 -20.88 25.61 17.06
CA PRO A 552 -21.66 25.45 18.30
C PRO A 552 -21.78 26.74 19.13
N ALA A 553 -20.88 27.70 18.90
CA ALA A 553 -20.82 28.96 19.66
C ALA A 553 -21.57 30.11 19.00
N ASN A 554 -21.99 29.98 17.75
CA ASN A 554 -22.68 31.03 17.01
C ASN A 554 -23.83 30.48 16.14
N SER A 555 -25.06 30.62 16.60
CA SER A 555 -26.26 30.15 15.90
C SER A 555 -26.56 30.88 14.57
N HIS A 556 -25.97 32.06 14.37
CA HIS A 556 -26.09 32.80 13.11
C HIS A 556 -25.15 32.26 12.02
N PHE A 557 -24.13 31.51 12.43
CA PHE A 557 -23.21 30.84 11.50
C PHE A 557 -23.90 29.59 10.94
N SER A 558 -24.18 29.59 9.64
CA SER A 558 -24.89 28.48 9.00
C SER A 558 -24.03 27.21 8.97
N ASP A 559 -24.66 26.10 9.31
CA ASP A 559 -24.11 24.78 9.14
C ASP A 559 -24.00 24.40 7.67
N LEU A 560 -23.26 23.33 7.42
CA LEU A 560 -23.09 22.76 6.09
C LEU A 560 -23.11 21.24 6.18
N ILE A 561 -24.02 20.63 5.44
CA ILE A 561 -23.95 19.20 5.14
C ILE A 561 -23.48 19.01 3.70
N SER A 562 -22.54 18.10 3.49
CA SER A 562 -22.01 17.78 2.17
C SER A 562 -21.97 16.27 1.95
N PHE A 563 -22.34 15.86 0.75
CA PHE A 563 -22.25 14.49 0.26
C PHE A 563 -21.30 14.46 -0.93
N TYR A 564 -20.46 13.46 -0.99
CA TYR A 564 -19.58 13.21 -2.12
C TYR A 564 -19.62 11.73 -2.47
N GLY A 565 -19.78 11.44 -3.75
CA GLY A 565 -19.72 10.11 -4.31
C GLY A 565 -18.78 10.07 -5.50
N GLN A 566 -18.03 8.98 -5.63
CA GLN A 566 -17.18 8.72 -6.76
C GLN A 566 -17.27 7.24 -7.10
N ALA A 567 -17.36 6.92 -8.39
CA ALA A 567 -17.33 5.55 -8.89
C ALA A 567 -16.33 5.41 -10.03
N TYR A 568 -15.70 4.26 -10.08
CA TYR A 568 -14.89 3.80 -11.19
C TYR A 568 -15.56 2.63 -11.87
N LEU A 569 -15.63 2.67 -13.18
CA LEU A 569 -16.21 1.63 -14.02
C LEU A 569 -15.20 1.22 -15.08
N PRO A 570 -15.21 -0.05 -15.53
CA PRO A 570 -14.38 -0.48 -16.63
C PRO A 570 -14.85 0.25 -17.91
N GLY A 571 -13.91 0.70 -18.70
CA GLY A 571 -14.24 1.28 -19.99
C GLY A 571 -14.20 0.25 -21.13
N PHE A 572 -14.10 0.72 -22.37
CA PHE A 572 -14.25 -0.11 -23.59
C PHE A 572 -12.95 -0.81 -24.02
N VAL A 573 -11.78 -0.35 -23.55
CA VAL A 573 -10.45 -0.88 -23.88
C VAL A 573 -9.78 -1.39 -22.60
N ARG A 574 -8.75 -2.24 -22.71
CA ARG A 574 -7.99 -2.68 -21.53
C ARG A 574 -7.34 -1.49 -20.82
N HIS A 575 -7.33 -1.52 -19.50
CA HIS A 575 -6.71 -0.53 -18.60
C HIS A 575 -7.30 0.87 -18.65
N ASN A 576 -8.33 1.12 -19.44
CA ASN A 576 -9.07 2.36 -19.38
C ASN A 576 -10.08 2.35 -18.23
N SER A 577 -10.55 3.51 -17.85
CA SER A 577 -11.51 3.67 -16.77
C SER A 577 -12.45 4.83 -17.08
N VAL A 578 -13.71 4.63 -16.74
CA VAL A 578 -14.69 5.73 -16.61
C VAL A 578 -14.75 6.10 -15.14
N LYS A 579 -14.51 7.36 -14.82
CA LYS A 579 -14.67 7.92 -13.49
C LYS A 579 -15.87 8.85 -13.48
N VAL A 580 -16.80 8.59 -12.59
CA VAL A 580 -17.96 9.46 -12.33
C VAL A 580 -17.82 9.98 -10.90
N ALA A 581 -17.96 11.28 -10.70
CA ALA A 581 -17.99 11.86 -9.38
C ALA A 581 -19.16 12.83 -9.26
N ALA A 582 -19.76 12.91 -8.08
CA ALA A 582 -20.86 13.82 -7.79
C ALA A 582 -20.70 14.40 -6.38
N THR A 583 -21.13 15.63 -6.21
CA THR A 583 -21.20 16.27 -4.90
C THR A 583 -22.54 17.01 -4.75
N TYR A 584 -23.05 16.99 -3.54
CA TYR A 584 -24.18 17.80 -3.14
C TYR A 584 -23.89 18.43 -1.79
N GLN A 585 -24.16 19.71 -1.66
CA GLN A 585 -24.04 20.40 -0.37
C GLN A 585 -25.22 21.37 -0.16
N THR A 586 -25.60 21.53 1.09
CA THR A 586 -26.65 22.48 1.51
C THR A 586 -26.47 22.89 2.97
N SER A 587 -27.03 24.01 3.34
CA SER A 587 -27.11 24.45 4.73
C SER A 587 -28.51 24.14 5.29
N LEU A 588 -28.54 23.55 6.49
CA LEU A 588 -29.76 23.16 7.17
C LEU A 588 -30.25 24.25 8.13
N GLY A 589 -29.35 24.92 8.82
CA GLY A 589 -29.62 25.92 9.86
C GLY A 589 -28.91 27.27 9.62
N GLY A 590 -28.96 28.14 10.62
CA GLY A 590 -28.32 29.46 10.62
C GLY A 590 -29.14 30.55 9.90
N TYR A 591 -28.56 31.74 9.84
CA TYR A 591 -29.18 32.87 9.16
C TYR A 591 -29.18 32.68 7.65
N LYS A 592 -30.34 32.84 7.03
CA LYS A 592 -30.51 32.71 5.57
C LYS A 592 -31.17 33.96 5.01
N TYR A 593 -30.63 34.50 3.94
CA TYR A 593 -31.37 35.46 3.12
C TYR A 593 -32.58 34.78 2.46
N PRO A 594 -33.57 35.57 1.96
CA PRO A 594 -34.67 35.01 1.19
C PRO A 594 -34.30 34.09 0.06
N SER A 595 -33.12 34.32 -0.54
CA SER A 595 -32.49 33.45 -1.55
C SER A 595 -32.01 32.09 -1.02
N GLY A 596 -32.08 31.83 0.29
CA GLY A 596 -31.52 30.63 0.89
C GLY A 596 -29.97 30.64 1.06
N TYR A 597 -29.35 31.76 0.80
CA TYR A 597 -27.92 31.97 1.01
C TYR A 597 -27.60 32.40 2.43
N SER A 598 -26.54 31.88 3.00
CA SER A 598 -25.98 32.36 4.27
C SER A 598 -24.56 32.92 4.03
N PRO A 599 -24.33 34.21 4.31
CA PRO A 599 -23.02 34.81 4.15
C PRO A 599 -21.99 34.28 5.15
N LEU A 600 -22.48 33.82 6.31
CA LEU A 600 -21.66 33.22 7.36
C LEU A 600 -21.88 31.71 7.36
N SER A 601 -21.06 30.99 6.61
CA SER A 601 -21.15 29.53 6.53
C SER A 601 -19.83 28.88 6.15
N TYR A 602 -19.74 27.62 6.49
CA TYR A 602 -18.67 26.78 5.95
C TYR A 602 -18.95 26.45 4.47
N ARG A 603 -17.89 26.23 3.70
CA ARG A 603 -17.99 25.89 2.29
C ARG A 603 -17.21 24.61 2.02
N SER A 604 -17.75 23.78 1.15
CA SER A 604 -17.03 22.66 0.58
C SER A 604 -16.51 23.05 -0.80
N THR A 605 -15.25 22.79 -1.07
CA THR A 605 -14.61 23.08 -2.38
C THR A 605 -14.48 21.82 -3.24
N ARG A 606 -15.17 20.74 -2.89
CA ARG A 606 -15.09 19.49 -3.64
C ARG A 606 -15.79 19.63 -4.99
N LEU A 607 -15.13 19.12 -6.03
CA LEU A 607 -15.67 18.97 -7.38
C LEU A 607 -16.10 20.30 -8.03
N ILE A 608 -15.22 21.30 -8.03
CA ILE A 608 -15.43 22.53 -8.79
C ILE A 608 -15.15 22.25 -10.28
N PRO A 609 -16.05 22.64 -11.22
CA PRO A 609 -15.79 22.50 -12.65
C PRO A 609 -14.48 23.14 -13.05
N ARG A 610 -13.71 22.45 -13.88
CA ARG A 610 -12.36 22.88 -14.31
C ARG A 610 -12.42 24.21 -15.06
N GLY A 611 -11.51 25.12 -14.70
CA GLY A 611 -11.54 26.52 -15.20
C GLY A 611 -12.38 27.48 -14.37
N PHE A 612 -13.02 27.03 -13.29
CA PHE A 612 -13.67 27.85 -12.28
C PHE A 612 -12.98 27.75 -10.94
N THR A 613 -13.22 28.70 -10.07
CA THR A 613 -12.68 28.76 -8.72
C THR A 613 -13.81 28.75 -7.67
N SER A 614 -13.48 28.56 -6.41
CA SER A 614 -14.46 28.66 -5.31
C SER A 614 -15.07 30.07 -5.19
N ALA A 615 -14.37 31.10 -5.71
CA ALA A 615 -14.89 32.46 -5.74
C ALA A 615 -16.02 32.65 -6.75
N ASP A 616 -16.09 31.82 -7.78
CA ASP A 616 -17.16 31.86 -8.78
C ASP A 616 -18.48 31.26 -8.27
N ILE A 617 -18.43 30.52 -7.14
CA ILE A 617 -19.53 29.75 -6.56
C ILE A 617 -19.88 30.33 -5.20
N LEU A 618 -20.68 31.39 -5.20
CA LEU A 618 -21.16 32.06 -3.97
C LEU A 618 -22.50 31.45 -3.55
N SER A 619 -22.49 30.21 -3.11
CA SER A 619 -23.70 29.52 -2.69
C SER A 619 -23.42 28.40 -1.69
N ASN A 620 -24.36 28.16 -0.77
CA ASN A 620 -24.36 27.01 0.11
C ASN A 620 -25.10 25.82 -0.53
N ASN A 621 -26.01 26.09 -1.48
CA ASN A 621 -26.72 25.07 -2.23
C ASN A 621 -25.99 24.82 -3.54
N TYR A 622 -25.22 23.75 -3.58
CA TYR A 622 -24.34 23.41 -4.68
C TYR A 622 -24.44 21.95 -5.04
N THR A 623 -24.57 21.67 -6.32
CA THR A 623 -24.53 20.31 -6.87
C THR A 623 -23.59 20.30 -8.05
N ALA A 624 -22.69 19.31 -8.10
CA ALA A 624 -21.82 19.13 -9.26
C ALA A 624 -21.68 17.66 -9.61
N VAL A 625 -21.43 17.40 -10.89
CA VAL A 625 -21.12 16.08 -11.45
C VAL A 625 -19.93 16.23 -12.39
N SER A 626 -19.02 15.26 -12.33
CA SER A 626 -17.88 15.13 -13.22
C SER A 626 -17.85 13.75 -13.85
N LEU A 627 -17.57 13.69 -15.12
CA LEU A 627 -17.38 12.48 -15.90
C LEU A 627 -16.02 12.56 -16.58
N ASP A 628 -15.15 11.58 -16.33
CA ASP A 628 -13.84 11.47 -16.95
C ASP A 628 -13.66 10.10 -17.59
N TYR A 629 -13.29 10.07 -18.85
CA TYR A 629 -12.83 8.88 -19.55
C TYR A 629 -11.29 8.90 -19.62
N GLN A 630 -10.67 7.93 -19.01
CA GLN A 630 -9.21 7.83 -18.88
C GLN A 630 -8.69 6.71 -19.79
N LEU A 631 -7.80 7.05 -20.72
CA LEU A 631 -7.26 6.15 -21.74
C LEU A 631 -5.75 6.06 -21.63
N PRO A 632 -5.15 4.88 -21.36
CA PRO A 632 -3.71 4.69 -21.52
C PRO A 632 -3.37 4.66 -23.00
N VAL A 633 -2.52 5.58 -23.43
CA VAL A 633 -2.09 5.68 -24.83
C VAL A 633 -0.86 4.83 -25.07
N TRP A 634 0.07 4.90 -24.14
CA TRP A 634 1.35 4.23 -24.26
C TRP A 634 1.95 3.89 -22.89
N CYS A 635 2.44 2.66 -22.74
CA CYS A 635 3.19 2.19 -21.58
C CYS A 635 4.62 1.85 -22.03
N PRO A 636 5.52 2.83 -22.12
CA PRO A 636 6.90 2.59 -22.55
C PRO A 636 7.65 1.70 -21.57
N GLU A 637 7.35 1.80 -20.27
CA GLU A 637 8.03 1.06 -19.20
C GLU A 637 9.57 1.10 -19.36
N GLY A 638 10.06 2.29 -19.69
CA GLY A 638 11.45 2.54 -20.02
C GLY A 638 12.02 3.76 -19.30
N GLY A 639 13.33 3.75 -19.11
CA GLY A 639 14.02 4.82 -18.40
C GLY A 639 15.15 5.47 -19.18
N ILE A 640 15.45 6.72 -18.84
CA ILE A 640 16.63 7.46 -19.28
C ILE A 640 17.66 7.40 -18.13
N GLY A 641 18.52 6.41 -18.16
CA GLY A 641 19.51 6.16 -17.12
C GLY A 641 18.90 6.04 -15.73
N SER A 642 19.47 6.75 -14.75
CA SER A 642 18.98 6.79 -13.37
C SER A 642 18.07 8.00 -13.09
N VAL A 643 17.79 8.85 -14.10
CA VAL A 643 17.13 10.14 -13.91
C VAL A 643 15.62 10.00 -13.91
N VAL A 644 15.05 9.30 -14.89
CA VAL A 644 13.61 9.16 -15.01
C VAL A 644 13.23 7.81 -15.61
N TYR A 645 12.19 7.20 -15.04
CA TYR A 645 11.51 6.03 -15.59
C TYR A 645 10.08 6.44 -15.95
N ILE A 646 9.69 6.34 -17.21
CA ILE A 646 8.35 6.65 -17.70
C ILE A 646 7.52 5.38 -17.66
N LYS A 647 6.54 5.35 -16.76
CA LYS A 647 5.65 4.21 -16.59
C LYS A 647 4.59 4.17 -17.68
N ARG A 648 3.91 5.29 -17.92
CA ARG A 648 2.85 5.38 -18.92
C ARG A 648 2.52 6.83 -19.29
N ILE A 649 1.94 6.98 -20.47
CA ILE A 649 1.32 8.21 -20.96
C ILE A 649 -0.16 7.93 -21.17
N ARG A 650 -1.03 8.79 -20.66
CA ARG A 650 -2.49 8.64 -20.72
C ARG A 650 -3.17 9.94 -21.11
N LEU A 651 -4.29 9.85 -21.78
CA LEU A 651 -5.20 10.92 -22.09
C LEU A 651 -6.46 10.78 -21.24
N ASN A 652 -6.95 11.89 -20.71
CA ASN A 652 -8.27 11.96 -20.10
C ASN A 652 -9.14 12.89 -20.94
N ALA A 653 -10.33 12.47 -21.25
CA ALA A 653 -11.38 13.32 -21.78
C ALA A 653 -12.43 13.49 -20.68
N GLY A 654 -12.83 14.72 -20.39
CA GLY A 654 -13.71 14.96 -19.26
C GLY A 654 -14.66 16.12 -19.44
N GLY A 655 -15.73 16.09 -18.66
CA GLY A 655 -16.72 17.15 -18.58
C GLY A 655 -17.23 17.29 -17.16
N ASP A 656 -17.43 18.52 -16.76
CA ASP A 656 -17.97 18.90 -15.47
C ASP A 656 -19.23 19.72 -15.66
N TYR A 657 -20.19 19.52 -14.77
CA TYR A 657 -21.40 20.32 -14.69
C TYR A 657 -21.68 20.65 -13.24
N ALA A 658 -22.03 21.90 -12.97
CA ALA A 658 -22.49 22.29 -11.67
C ALA A 658 -23.67 23.27 -11.76
N GLN A 659 -24.54 23.18 -10.76
CA GLN A 659 -25.61 24.15 -10.55
C GLN A 659 -25.63 24.62 -9.10
N PHE A 660 -25.92 25.89 -8.92
CA PHE A 660 -26.00 26.51 -7.60
C PHE A 660 -26.96 27.70 -7.61
N ARG A 661 -27.47 28.01 -6.45
CA ARG A 661 -28.33 29.16 -6.27
C ARG A 661 -27.47 30.40 -5.96
N ASP A 662 -27.51 31.38 -6.83
CA ASP A 662 -26.69 32.59 -6.67
C ASP A 662 -27.17 33.39 -5.44
N ALA A 663 -26.20 33.74 -4.60
CA ALA A 663 -26.44 34.46 -3.37
C ALA A 663 -27.09 35.86 -3.55
N GLY A 664 -26.72 36.56 -4.60
CA GLY A 664 -27.13 37.96 -4.81
C GLY A 664 -28.43 38.14 -5.55
N HIS A 665 -28.88 37.16 -6.32
CA HIS A 665 -29.98 37.34 -7.29
C HIS A 665 -31.12 36.34 -7.17
N ASP A 666 -31.03 35.39 -6.26
CA ASP A 666 -31.97 34.27 -6.07
C ASP A 666 -32.27 33.47 -7.36
N VAL A 667 -31.30 33.35 -8.22
CA VAL A 667 -31.40 32.66 -9.51
C VAL A 667 -30.48 31.41 -9.51
N TRP A 668 -30.97 30.34 -10.07
CA TRP A 668 -30.15 29.16 -10.32
C TRP A 668 -29.17 29.45 -11.46
N ARG A 669 -27.87 29.35 -11.14
CA ARG A 669 -26.78 29.41 -12.12
C ARG A 669 -26.33 28.01 -12.47
N ARG A 670 -25.94 27.84 -13.73
CA ARG A 670 -25.38 26.61 -14.28
C ARG A 670 -24.05 26.94 -14.90
N ILE A 671 -23.05 26.14 -14.58
CA ILE A 671 -21.71 26.23 -15.15
C ILE A 671 -21.25 24.85 -15.59
N TRP A 672 -20.50 24.77 -16.64
CA TRP A 672 -19.93 23.53 -17.15
C TRP A 672 -18.57 23.77 -17.76
N SER A 673 -17.79 22.69 -17.87
CA SER A 673 -16.53 22.68 -18.62
C SER A 673 -16.35 21.36 -19.33
N VAL A 674 -15.69 21.38 -20.49
CA VAL A 674 -15.36 20.18 -21.29
C VAL A 674 -13.94 20.33 -21.80
N GLY A 675 -13.19 19.25 -21.78
CA GLY A 675 -11.80 19.28 -22.23
C GLY A 675 -11.06 17.97 -21.96
N GLY A 676 -9.75 18.05 -21.81
CA GLY A 676 -8.93 16.89 -21.56
C GLY A 676 -7.60 17.21 -20.91
N ASP A 677 -6.96 16.14 -20.45
CA ASP A 677 -5.64 16.17 -19.87
C ASP A 677 -4.69 15.22 -20.61
N LEU A 678 -3.47 15.65 -20.82
CA LEU A 678 -2.33 14.78 -21.12
C LEU A 678 -1.59 14.51 -19.82
N VAL A 679 -1.44 13.25 -19.45
CA VAL A 679 -0.82 12.87 -18.18
C VAL A 679 0.33 11.91 -18.43
N VAL A 680 1.48 12.19 -17.82
CA VAL A 680 2.66 11.33 -17.82
C VAL A 680 2.90 10.84 -16.40
N ASP A 681 2.82 9.53 -16.19
CA ASP A 681 3.14 8.88 -14.93
C ASP A 681 4.61 8.41 -14.97
N PHE A 682 5.43 8.86 -14.02
CA PHE A 682 6.87 8.60 -14.02
C PHE A 682 7.43 8.44 -12.60
N ASN A 683 8.61 7.83 -12.51
CA ASN A 683 9.41 7.77 -11.29
C ASN A 683 10.74 8.50 -11.52
N ALA A 684 11.07 9.45 -10.67
CA ALA A 684 12.32 10.21 -10.74
C ALA A 684 13.39 9.60 -9.82
N PHE A 685 14.66 9.73 -10.21
CA PHE A 685 15.83 9.41 -9.38
C PHE A 685 15.81 8.03 -8.71
N ARG A 686 15.39 6.98 -9.42
CA ARG A 686 15.26 5.60 -8.92
C ARG A 686 14.32 5.44 -7.72
N GLN A 687 13.32 6.28 -7.61
CA GLN A 687 12.27 6.10 -6.61
C GLN A 687 11.59 4.71 -6.76
N PRO A 688 11.11 4.11 -5.67
CA PRO A 688 10.45 2.82 -5.73
C PRO A 688 9.20 2.86 -6.62
N ALA A 689 8.81 1.74 -7.20
CA ALA A 689 7.67 1.65 -8.11
C ALA A 689 6.34 2.11 -7.50
N SER A 690 6.22 2.09 -6.16
CA SER A 690 5.08 2.62 -5.42
C SER A 690 5.02 4.16 -5.42
N ALA A 691 6.16 4.83 -5.63
CA ALA A 691 6.28 6.28 -5.57
C ALA A 691 6.21 6.90 -6.99
N THR A 692 5.08 6.68 -7.68
CA THR A 692 4.87 7.23 -9.03
C THR A 692 4.43 8.69 -8.97
N SER A 693 5.21 9.57 -9.60
CA SER A 693 4.86 10.98 -9.82
C SER A 693 4.01 11.14 -11.08
N THR A 694 3.25 12.20 -11.17
CA THR A 694 2.44 12.52 -12.35
C THR A 694 2.73 13.94 -12.84
N PHE A 695 2.94 14.10 -14.13
CA PHE A 695 2.93 15.39 -14.80
C PHE A 695 1.66 15.49 -15.63
N LYS A 696 0.86 16.53 -15.42
CA LYS A 696 -0.42 16.72 -16.09
C LYS A 696 -0.51 18.08 -16.76
N LEU A 697 -0.87 18.07 -18.03
CA LEU A 697 -1.25 19.25 -18.82
C LEU A 697 -2.75 19.19 -19.08
N SER A 698 -3.47 20.22 -18.68
CA SER A 698 -4.92 20.34 -18.78
C SER A 698 -5.32 21.42 -19.76
N CYS A 699 -6.34 21.16 -20.58
CA CYS A 699 -6.95 22.11 -21.48
C CYS A 699 -8.47 21.93 -21.45
N TYR A 700 -9.19 22.93 -20.93
CA TYR A 700 -10.63 22.90 -20.77
C TYR A 700 -11.28 24.16 -21.29
N LYS A 701 -12.47 24.02 -21.91
CA LYS A 701 -13.34 25.11 -22.27
C LYS A 701 -14.45 25.24 -21.22
N PRO A 702 -14.39 26.25 -20.34
CA PRO A 702 -15.48 26.56 -19.43
C PRO A 702 -16.62 27.25 -20.15
N SER A 703 -17.83 27.15 -19.61
CA SER A 703 -19.05 27.80 -20.11
C SER A 703 -18.97 29.33 -20.10
N LYS A 704 -18.07 29.88 -19.29
CA LYS A 704 -17.76 31.31 -19.22
C LYS A 704 -16.26 31.50 -19.27
N GLY A 705 -15.80 32.54 -19.99
CA GLY A 705 -14.39 32.87 -20.13
C GLY A 705 -13.70 32.18 -21.32
N SER A 706 -12.39 32.33 -21.38
CA SER A 706 -11.52 31.75 -22.42
C SER A 706 -11.21 30.30 -22.14
N MET A 707 -10.45 29.66 -23.03
CA MET A 707 -9.85 28.34 -22.76
C MET A 707 -8.97 28.43 -21.52
N TRP A 708 -9.10 27.43 -20.66
CA TRP A 708 -8.31 27.30 -19.45
C TRP A 708 -7.21 26.26 -19.65
N PHE A 709 -5.98 26.65 -19.36
CA PHE A 709 -4.81 25.80 -19.42
C PHE A 709 -4.17 25.71 -18.04
N ALA A 710 -3.75 24.53 -17.67
CA ALA A 710 -2.99 24.32 -16.44
C ALA A 710 -1.94 23.24 -16.61
N ALA A 711 -0.81 23.41 -15.93
CA ALA A 711 0.22 22.41 -15.77
C ALA A 711 0.35 22.08 -14.28
N SER A 712 0.41 20.82 -13.92
CA SER A 712 0.59 20.39 -12.54
C SER A 712 1.50 19.18 -12.43
N VAL A 713 2.23 19.10 -11.32
CA VAL A 713 3.05 17.96 -10.96
C VAL A 713 2.48 17.38 -9.67
N GLY A 714 2.07 16.12 -9.72
CA GLY A 714 1.72 15.34 -8.53
C GLY A 714 2.94 14.53 -8.08
N LEU A 715 3.35 14.71 -6.84
CA LEU A 715 4.42 13.93 -6.23
C LEU A 715 3.83 12.81 -5.39
N PRO A 716 4.47 11.63 -5.31
CA PRO A 716 4.02 10.54 -4.45
C PRO A 716 4.49 10.79 -3.01
N PHE A 717 3.59 10.90 -2.12
CA PHE A 717 3.86 10.97 -0.68
C PHE A 717 3.04 9.91 0.06
#